data_d480c64576087bd2c51e4dbf760fb063
#
_entry.id   d480c64576087bd2c51e4dbf760fb063
#
_cell.length_a   1.000
_cell.length_b   1.000
_cell.length_c   1.000
_cell.angle_alpha   90.00
_cell.angle_beta   90.00
_cell.angle_gamma   90.00
#
_symmetry.space_group_name_H-M   'P 1'
#
loop_
_entity.id
_entity.type
_entity.pdbx_description
1 polymer ?
#
loop_
_entity_poly.entity_id
_entity_poly.type
_entity_poly.pdbx_seq_one_letter_code
_entity_poly.pdbx_strand_id
1 'polypeptide(L)'
;MIYRGERIINWCPHCLTSISDAEVEYEDQKGHFWHLRYAFADGSGYINLATTRPETLLGDTAVAVNPNDERYKDLVGKKLILPLVHREIPLIADDYVDMEFGTGVVKITPAHDPNDFEVGLRHDLPIINVMTDDAKIVDEYEKYAGMDRYEARKAIVEDLEKEGALVKIEDHDHNVGTCYRCGTTVEPRVSKQWFVKMKPLAGPAIDAVKEGKTKFVPEHFNKTYFHWLENIRDWCISRQLWWGHQIPAFYCDDCGELVVTKENSAVCPKCGKPMRQDPDTLDTWFSSALWPFSTLGWPDKTEEMDYFYPTNTLVTGYDIIPFWVMRMMFSGLEHTGQVPFDTVLIHGLVRDSQGRKMSKSLGNGIDPLEVIDKYGADALRLTLVTGNAPGNDMRFYWERVEASRNFANKVWNASRFIMMNFDQNEDVDYENVTADELTQADKWILSKVNTLAKDVTVLMDSFDLGIAVQKIYDFIWEEFCDWYIEMVKPRLYNDADETKAAALYTLKTVLIDALKLLHPYMPFITEEIYCTLMGDEEISIMVSEWPKYKESRNFAEDEAKVERIKEAVKGIRNIRGEMNVPPSKKASVIVVSEKEEVLKIFEENKVFFATLGLASDVTLQSTKENIGEDAVSVVIADGTIYIPFAELVDIDKEIERLKKEEKKLTGEIKRCEGMLGNPNFVNKAPEKKIAEEREKLEKYKGMMEQVKERLAHFTKP
;
A
#
# COMPACT_ATOMS: atom_id res chain seq x y z
N MET A 1 -5.68 37.13 -2.09
CA MET A 1 -5.43 35.88 -2.83
C MET A 1 -6.68 35.22 -3.38
N ILE A 2 -7.82 35.37 -2.73
CA ILE A 2 -9.12 34.87 -3.23
C ILE A 2 -9.80 35.92 -4.10
N TYR A 3 -10.31 35.54 -5.26
CA TYR A 3 -10.99 36.42 -6.18
C TYR A 3 -12.15 35.71 -6.88
N ARG A 4 -13.14 36.46 -7.35
CA ARG A 4 -14.20 35.98 -8.23
C ARG A 4 -13.92 36.43 -9.67
N GLY A 5 -13.91 35.50 -10.61
CA GLY A 5 -13.57 35.80 -12.00
C GLY A 5 -14.14 34.81 -12.99
N GLU A 6 -14.14 35.21 -14.25
CA GLU A 6 -14.47 34.31 -15.36
C GLU A 6 -13.21 33.59 -15.81
N ARG A 7 -13.25 32.26 -15.73
CA ARG A 7 -12.17 31.36 -16.15
C ARG A 7 -12.79 30.13 -16.77
N ILE A 8 -12.01 29.44 -17.58
CA ILE A 8 -12.38 28.10 -18.01
C ILE A 8 -12.16 27.13 -16.85
N ILE A 9 -13.12 26.28 -16.61
CA ILE A 9 -13.14 25.29 -15.53
C ILE A 9 -13.55 23.92 -16.08
N ASN A 10 -13.19 22.87 -15.34
CA ASN A 10 -13.78 21.56 -15.56
C ASN A 10 -15.19 21.55 -14.96
N TRP A 11 -16.18 21.19 -15.77
CA TRP A 11 -17.58 21.13 -15.38
C TRP A 11 -18.14 19.72 -15.58
N CYS A 12 -18.83 19.19 -14.59
CA CYS A 12 -19.55 17.93 -14.73
C CYS A 12 -21.00 18.19 -15.13
N PRO A 13 -21.41 17.85 -16.37
CA PRO A 13 -22.77 18.12 -16.84
C PRO A 13 -23.86 17.25 -16.20
N HIS A 14 -23.46 16.13 -15.57
CA HIS A 14 -24.36 15.26 -14.80
C HIS A 14 -24.55 15.77 -13.36
N CYS A 15 -23.45 16.11 -12.68
CA CYS A 15 -23.51 16.63 -11.30
C CYS A 15 -23.87 18.12 -11.24
N LEU A 16 -23.86 18.84 -12.36
CA LEU A 16 -24.10 20.26 -12.51
C LEU A 16 -23.21 21.12 -11.57
N THR A 17 -21.95 20.82 -11.51
CA THR A 17 -20.98 21.51 -10.65
C THR A 17 -19.59 21.56 -11.27
N SER A 18 -18.83 22.59 -10.88
CA SER A 18 -17.40 22.66 -11.14
C SER A 18 -16.64 21.59 -10.38
N ILE A 19 -15.56 21.12 -10.96
CA ILE A 19 -14.58 20.21 -10.32
C ILE A 19 -13.17 20.77 -10.54
N SER A 20 -12.25 20.51 -9.61
CA SER A 20 -10.85 20.92 -9.75
C SER A 20 -10.08 19.99 -10.67
N ASP A 21 -8.91 20.42 -11.18
CA ASP A 21 -8.08 19.59 -12.05
C ASP A 21 -7.68 18.25 -11.40
N ALA A 22 -7.48 18.23 -10.09
CA ALA A 22 -7.18 17.03 -9.34
C ALA A 22 -8.35 16.02 -9.22
N GLU A 23 -9.58 16.50 -9.43
CA GLU A 23 -10.82 15.68 -9.39
C GLU A 23 -11.19 15.10 -10.75
N VAL A 24 -10.42 15.35 -11.80
CA VAL A 24 -10.61 14.78 -13.13
C VAL A 24 -9.81 13.47 -13.22
N GLU A 25 -10.50 12.38 -13.44
CA GLU A 25 -9.90 11.08 -13.77
C GLU A 25 -9.79 10.93 -15.28
N TYR A 26 -8.72 10.34 -15.77
CA TYR A 26 -8.50 10.19 -17.21
C TYR A 26 -8.63 8.75 -17.62
N GLU A 27 -9.41 8.52 -18.69
CA GLU A 27 -9.67 7.20 -19.26
C GLU A 27 -9.38 7.17 -20.76
N ASP A 28 -8.73 6.11 -21.23
CA ASP A 28 -8.53 5.89 -22.65
C ASP A 28 -9.86 5.51 -23.31
N GLN A 29 -10.32 6.34 -24.26
CA GLN A 29 -11.54 6.14 -25.01
C GLN A 29 -11.27 6.07 -26.50
N LYS A 30 -12.02 5.21 -27.20
CA LYS A 30 -12.02 5.17 -28.64
C LYS A 30 -12.76 6.39 -29.19
N GLY A 31 -12.10 7.12 -30.06
CA GLY A 31 -12.65 8.30 -30.70
C GLY A 31 -12.21 8.40 -32.15
N HIS A 32 -12.36 9.58 -32.70
CA HIS A 32 -11.98 9.85 -34.08
C HIS A 32 -11.33 11.22 -34.18
N PHE A 33 -10.50 11.39 -35.20
CA PHE A 33 -10.17 12.68 -35.77
C PHE A 33 -11.06 12.93 -36.96
N TRP A 34 -11.84 14.02 -36.89
CA TRP A 34 -12.59 14.56 -38.02
C TRP A 34 -11.74 15.60 -38.70
N HIS A 35 -11.29 15.29 -39.94
CA HIS A 35 -10.54 16.21 -40.76
C HIS A 35 -11.49 17.10 -41.53
N LEU A 36 -11.37 18.41 -41.31
CA LEU A 36 -12.26 19.43 -41.84
C LEU A 36 -11.49 20.40 -42.75
N ARG A 37 -12.21 21.08 -43.63
CA ARG A 37 -11.67 22.19 -44.42
C ARG A 37 -12.45 23.45 -44.18
N TYR A 38 -11.77 24.56 -43.91
CA TYR A 38 -12.33 25.87 -43.79
C TYR A 38 -11.96 26.71 -44.99
N ALA A 39 -12.93 27.26 -45.74
CA ALA A 39 -12.66 28.05 -46.92
C ALA A 39 -12.15 29.46 -46.55
N PHE A 40 -11.25 30.00 -47.37
CA PHE A 40 -10.86 31.40 -47.20
C PHE A 40 -12.02 32.32 -47.69
N ALA A 41 -12.27 33.39 -46.98
CA ALA A 41 -13.36 34.35 -47.29
C ALA A 41 -13.15 35.06 -48.65
N ASP A 42 -11.86 35.15 -49.09
CA ASP A 42 -11.50 35.73 -50.39
C ASP A 42 -11.61 34.74 -51.57
N GLY A 43 -12.08 33.49 -51.32
CA GLY A 43 -12.23 32.46 -52.32
C GLY A 43 -10.92 31.85 -52.84
N SER A 44 -9.79 32.18 -52.19
CA SER A 44 -8.43 31.71 -52.61
C SER A 44 -8.12 30.24 -52.31
N GLY A 45 -9.08 29.49 -51.77
CA GLY A 45 -8.95 28.08 -51.40
C GLY A 45 -9.45 27.75 -50.03
N TYR A 46 -8.79 26.82 -49.36
CA TYR A 46 -9.17 26.34 -48.01
C TYR A 46 -7.95 25.93 -47.22
N ILE A 47 -8.14 25.88 -45.88
CA ILE A 47 -7.15 25.31 -44.94
C ILE A 47 -7.74 24.05 -44.32
N ASN A 48 -6.92 23.00 -44.17
CA ASN A 48 -7.34 21.74 -43.51
C ASN A 48 -6.92 21.73 -42.05
N LEU A 49 -7.80 21.25 -41.21
CA LEU A 49 -7.54 21.02 -39.78
C LEU A 49 -8.18 19.73 -39.32
N ALA A 50 -7.90 19.29 -38.11
CA ALA A 50 -8.52 18.12 -37.53
C ALA A 50 -8.98 18.41 -36.09
N THR A 51 -10.10 17.80 -35.69
CA THR A 51 -10.65 17.94 -34.33
C THR A 51 -11.15 16.61 -33.82
N THR A 52 -11.07 16.41 -32.51
CA THR A 52 -11.72 15.31 -31.79
C THR A 52 -13.12 15.68 -31.28
N ARG A 53 -13.51 16.97 -31.40
CA ARG A 53 -14.76 17.53 -30.83
C ARG A 53 -15.50 18.40 -31.84
N PRO A 54 -16.07 17.82 -32.90
CA PRO A 54 -16.80 18.60 -33.94
C PRO A 54 -18.02 19.34 -33.38
N GLU A 55 -18.63 18.90 -32.28
CA GLU A 55 -19.76 19.57 -31.64
C GLU A 55 -19.44 20.96 -31.10
N THR A 56 -18.16 21.26 -30.82
CA THR A 56 -17.75 22.60 -30.37
C THR A 56 -17.43 23.57 -31.49
N LEU A 57 -17.40 23.10 -32.73
CA LEU A 57 -17.05 23.88 -33.92
C LEU A 57 -17.91 25.17 -34.05
N LEU A 58 -19.17 25.10 -33.66
CA LEU A 58 -20.10 26.25 -33.73
C LEU A 58 -19.56 27.47 -32.94
N GLY A 59 -18.71 27.24 -31.95
CA GLY A 59 -18.08 28.26 -31.11
C GLY A 59 -16.67 28.67 -31.54
N ASP A 60 -16.15 28.21 -32.66
CA ASP A 60 -14.82 28.58 -33.13
C ASP A 60 -14.72 30.08 -33.42
N THR A 61 -13.68 30.69 -32.92
CA THR A 61 -13.41 32.15 -33.07
C THR A 61 -12.14 32.49 -33.79
N ALA A 62 -11.29 31.51 -34.02
CA ALA A 62 -10.09 31.62 -34.85
C ALA A 62 -9.64 30.24 -35.32
N VAL A 63 -8.71 30.23 -36.25
CA VAL A 63 -7.84 29.10 -36.57
C VAL A 63 -6.40 29.54 -36.33
N ALA A 64 -5.57 28.72 -35.68
CA ALA A 64 -4.19 29.04 -35.34
C ALA A 64 -3.20 28.16 -36.10
N VAL A 65 -2.06 28.73 -36.46
CA VAL A 65 -0.89 28.06 -37.03
C VAL A 65 0.36 28.51 -36.29
N ASN A 66 1.43 27.76 -36.35
CA ASN A 66 2.68 28.17 -35.74
C ASN A 66 3.33 29.31 -36.59
N PRO A 67 3.83 30.40 -35.98
CA PRO A 67 4.47 31.51 -36.69
C PRO A 67 5.70 31.08 -37.49
N ASN A 68 6.35 29.98 -37.15
CA ASN A 68 7.52 29.43 -37.83
C ASN A 68 7.20 28.40 -38.89
N ASP A 69 5.91 28.10 -39.14
CA ASP A 69 5.50 27.13 -40.13
C ASP A 69 5.43 27.77 -41.53
N GLU A 70 6.43 27.46 -42.36
CA GLU A 70 6.55 27.99 -43.70
C GLU A 70 5.38 27.60 -44.63
N ARG A 71 4.59 26.56 -44.30
CA ARG A 71 3.41 26.14 -45.06
C ARG A 71 2.26 27.16 -44.98
N TYR A 72 2.17 27.90 -43.87
CA TYR A 72 1.01 28.75 -43.57
C TYR A 72 1.39 30.22 -43.26
N LYS A 73 2.66 30.55 -43.21
CA LYS A 73 3.19 31.89 -42.85
C LYS A 73 2.56 33.03 -43.66
N ASP A 74 2.42 32.85 -44.96
CA ASP A 74 1.83 33.86 -45.85
C ASP A 74 0.30 33.94 -45.78
N LEU A 75 -0.33 33.01 -45.07
CA LEU A 75 -1.78 32.97 -44.93
C LEU A 75 -2.26 33.63 -43.63
N VAL A 76 -1.37 33.87 -42.70
CA VAL A 76 -1.70 34.55 -41.41
C VAL A 76 -2.33 35.91 -41.66
N GLY A 77 -3.41 36.19 -40.94
CA GLY A 77 -4.19 37.42 -41.11
C GLY A 77 -5.35 37.33 -42.13
N LYS A 78 -5.38 36.27 -42.95
CA LYS A 78 -6.58 36.00 -43.79
C LYS A 78 -7.77 35.62 -42.95
N LYS A 79 -8.96 35.81 -43.50
CA LYS A 79 -10.23 35.37 -42.89
C LYS A 79 -10.66 34.04 -43.49
N LEU A 80 -11.25 33.22 -42.62
CA LEU A 80 -11.85 31.94 -42.98
C LEU A 80 -13.35 32.00 -42.73
N ILE A 81 -14.11 31.22 -43.47
CA ILE A 81 -15.55 30.99 -43.26
C ILE A 81 -15.73 29.74 -42.42
N LEU A 82 -16.28 29.89 -41.24
CA LEU A 82 -16.63 28.77 -40.36
C LEU A 82 -17.77 27.96 -40.99
N PRO A 83 -17.59 26.65 -41.28
CA PRO A 83 -18.66 25.82 -41.83
C PRO A 83 -19.91 25.83 -40.96
N LEU A 84 -21.07 25.58 -41.55
CA LEU A 84 -22.42 25.54 -40.94
C LEU A 84 -22.93 26.87 -40.40
N VAL A 85 -22.04 27.67 -39.76
CA VAL A 85 -22.39 28.94 -39.13
C VAL A 85 -22.16 30.11 -40.10
N HIS A 86 -21.28 29.96 -41.07
CA HIS A 86 -20.88 30.96 -42.08
C HIS A 86 -20.35 32.27 -41.51
N ARG A 87 -19.80 32.23 -40.25
CA ARG A 87 -19.14 33.35 -39.59
C ARG A 87 -17.73 33.50 -40.09
N GLU A 88 -17.27 34.72 -40.36
CA GLU A 88 -15.85 35.01 -40.64
C GLU A 88 -15.03 34.93 -39.35
N ILE A 89 -13.93 34.15 -39.36
CA ILE A 89 -12.98 34.03 -38.27
C ILE A 89 -11.56 34.26 -38.81
N PRO A 90 -10.63 34.84 -38.01
CA PRO A 90 -9.25 35.10 -38.44
C PRO A 90 -8.39 33.83 -38.42
N LEU A 91 -7.40 33.78 -39.32
CA LEU A 91 -6.24 32.87 -39.20
C LEU A 91 -5.14 33.60 -38.44
N ILE A 92 -4.80 33.14 -37.25
CA ILE A 92 -3.81 33.74 -36.33
C ILE A 92 -2.54 32.92 -36.27
N ALA A 93 -1.45 33.51 -35.79
CA ALA A 93 -0.20 32.82 -35.50
C ALA A 93 0.01 32.74 -33.97
N ASP A 94 0.24 31.53 -33.46
CA ASP A 94 0.50 31.29 -32.03
C ASP A 94 1.49 30.13 -31.85
N ASP A 95 2.49 30.32 -30.98
CA ASP A 95 3.54 29.33 -30.69
C ASP A 95 2.99 28.06 -30.01
N TYR A 96 1.75 28.09 -29.51
CA TYR A 96 1.06 26.94 -28.97
C TYR A 96 0.91 25.80 -29.97
N VAL A 97 0.79 26.12 -31.28
CA VAL A 97 0.53 25.12 -32.33
C VAL A 97 1.79 24.29 -32.60
N ASP A 98 1.70 22.99 -32.46
CA ASP A 98 2.75 22.05 -32.86
C ASP A 98 2.71 21.82 -34.39
N MET A 99 3.82 22.19 -35.05
CA MET A 99 3.97 22.07 -36.51
C MET A 99 3.97 20.62 -37.02
N GLU A 100 4.38 19.69 -36.18
CA GLU A 100 4.55 18.28 -36.54
C GLU A 100 3.30 17.45 -36.20
N PHE A 101 2.40 17.99 -35.38
CA PHE A 101 1.19 17.28 -34.99
C PHE A 101 0.03 17.50 -35.99
N GLY A 102 -0.48 16.41 -36.55
CA GLY A 102 -1.62 16.43 -37.46
C GLY A 102 -1.38 17.27 -38.74
N THR A 103 -2.20 18.30 -38.91
CA THR A 103 -2.04 19.24 -40.05
C THR A 103 -1.13 20.44 -39.72
N GLY A 104 -0.73 20.64 -38.46
CA GLY A 104 -0.10 21.87 -38.00
C GLY A 104 -1.07 23.06 -37.94
N VAL A 105 -2.37 22.79 -37.95
CA VAL A 105 -3.46 23.79 -37.92
C VAL A 105 -4.47 23.40 -36.85
N VAL A 106 -4.78 24.33 -35.96
CA VAL A 106 -5.69 24.09 -34.83
C VAL A 106 -6.87 25.08 -34.88
N LYS A 107 -8.08 24.60 -34.72
CA LYS A 107 -9.25 25.44 -34.48
C LYS A 107 -9.20 25.98 -33.06
N ILE A 108 -9.60 27.22 -32.83
CA ILE A 108 -9.59 27.84 -31.51
C ILE A 108 -11.02 28.10 -31.04
N THR A 109 -11.40 27.40 -29.97
CA THR A 109 -12.72 27.47 -29.34
C THR A 109 -12.57 27.86 -27.85
N PRO A 110 -12.36 29.13 -27.52
CA PRO A 110 -11.99 29.58 -26.16
C PRO A 110 -12.99 29.18 -25.07
N ALA A 111 -14.25 28.95 -25.42
CA ALA A 111 -15.28 28.56 -24.45
C ALA A 111 -15.18 27.08 -24.00
N HIS A 112 -14.52 26.19 -24.79
CA HIS A 112 -14.63 24.75 -24.62
C HIS A 112 -13.30 23.97 -24.61
N ASP A 113 -12.17 24.66 -24.62
CA ASP A 113 -10.85 24.08 -24.44
C ASP A 113 -9.94 24.99 -23.61
N PRO A 114 -9.27 24.48 -22.57
CA PRO A 114 -8.39 25.29 -21.70
C PRO A 114 -7.22 25.97 -22.44
N ASN A 115 -6.63 25.30 -23.42
CA ASN A 115 -5.54 25.85 -24.19
C ASN A 115 -6.04 26.92 -25.16
N ASP A 116 -7.16 26.66 -25.82
CA ASP A 116 -7.82 27.63 -26.70
C ASP A 116 -8.27 28.87 -25.93
N PHE A 117 -8.67 28.73 -24.65
CA PHE A 117 -9.00 29.85 -23.78
C PHE A 117 -7.77 30.77 -23.57
N GLU A 118 -6.61 30.20 -23.31
CA GLU A 118 -5.38 30.97 -23.15
C GLU A 118 -4.94 31.65 -24.46
N VAL A 119 -5.08 30.96 -25.60
CA VAL A 119 -4.88 31.54 -26.94
C VAL A 119 -5.88 32.70 -27.14
N GLY A 120 -7.13 32.47 -26.79
CA GLY A 120 -8.19 33.49 -26.87
C GLY A 120 -7.86 34.75 -26.07
N LEU A 121 -7.33 34.63 -24.87
CA LEU A 121 -6.90 35.76 -24.05
C LEU A 121 -5.72 36.53 -24.67
N ARG A 122 -4.73 35.83 -25.27
CA ARG A 122 -3.57 36.46 -25.90
C ARG A 122 -3.95 37.22 -27.15
N HIS A 123 -4.94 36.79 -27.88
CA HIS A 123 -5.40 37.34 -29.16
C HIS A 123 -6.70 38.13 -29.08
N ASP A 124 -7.22 38.38 -27.87
CA ASP A 124 -8.48 39.11 -27.63
C ASP A 124 -9.65 38.54 -28.44
N LEU A 125 -9.76 37.18 -28.48
CA LEU A 125 -10.80 36.49 -29.24
C LEU A 125 -12.13 36.44 -28.46
N PRO A 126 -13.29 36.49 -29.14
CA PRO A 126 -14.58 36.30 -28.49
C PRO A 126 -14.67 34.91 -27.82
N ILE A 127 -15.38 34.86 -26.70
CA ILE A 127 -15.71 33.60 -26.01
C ILE A 127 -17.14 33.24 -26.35
N ILE A 128 -17.36 32.24 -27.20
CA ILE A 128 -18.68 31.82 -27.65
C ILE A 128 -19.02 30.46 -27.07
N ASN A 129 -19.90 30.45 -26.06
CA ASN A 129 -20.37 29.21 -25.45
C ASN A 129 -21.45 28.56 -26.33
N VAL A 130 -21.32 27.26 -26.60
CA VAL A 130 -22.25 26.49 -27.43
C VAL A 130 -23.04 25.45 -26.65
N MET A 131 -22.81 25.30 -25.34
CA MET A 131 -23.46 24.28 -24.52
C MET A 131 -24.09 24.87 -23.26
N THR A 132 -25.22 24.30 -22.87
CA THR A 132 -25.88 24.52 -21.57
C THR A 132 -25.14 23.82 -20.44
N ASP A 133 -25.58 24.00 -19.18
CA ASP A 133 -25.01 23.38 -18.00
C ASP A 133 -25.10 21.85 -18.03
N ASP A 134 -26.11 21.28 -18.68
CA ASP A 134 -26.31 19.85 -18.88
C ASP A 134 -25.75 19.34 -20.23
N ALA A 135 -24.83 20.11 -20.82
CA ALA A 135 -24.08 19.80 -22.05
C ALA A 135 -25.00 19.54 -23.28
N LYS A 136 -26.09 20.26 -23.39
CA LYS A 136 -26.91 20.34 -24.60
C LYS A 136 -26.53 21.56 -25.41
N ILE A 137 -26.75 21.54 -26.70
CA ILE A 137 -26.52 22.72 -27.56
C ILE A 137 -27.49 23.83 -27.18
N VAL A 138 -26.99 25.06 -27.09
CA VAL A 138 -27.76 26.25 -26.76
C VAL A 138 -28.78 26.64 -27.88
N ASP A 139 -29.81 27.40 -27.51
CA ASP A 139 -30.93 27.74 -28.39
C ASP A 139 -30.54 28.60 -29.60
N GLU A 140 -29.41 29.33 -29.54
CA GLU A 140 -28.89 30.15 -30.63
C GLU A 140 -28.58 29.34 -31.90
N TYR A 141 -28.35 28.04 -31.78
CA TYR A 141 -28.13 27.14 -32.92
C TYR A 141 -29.33 26.26 -33.17
N GLU A 142 -30.47 26.92 -33.61
CA GLU A 142 -31.81 26.37 -33.77
C GLU A 142 -31.85 24.91 -34.27
N LYS A 143 -31.02 24.58 -35.28
CA LYS A 143 -30.98 23.24 -35.87
C LYS A 143 -30.56 22.16 -34.91
N TYR A 144 -29.67 22.48 -33.96
CA TYR A 144 -29.09 21.56 -33.03
C TYR A 144 -29.53 21.81 -31.58
N ALA A 145 -30.33 22.86 -31.36
CA ALA A 145 -30.80 23.33 -30.06
C ALA A 145 -31.40 22.19 -29.21
N GLY A 146 -30.98 22.08 -27.97
CA GLY A 146 -31.44 21.07 -27.02
C GLY A 146 -30.93 19.65 -27.26
N MET A 147 -30.16 19.36 -28.32
CA MET A 147 -29.55 18.08 -28.54
C MET A 147 -28.42 17.85 -27.51
N ASP A 148 -28.31 16.62 -26.98
CA ASP A 148 -27.13 16.19 -26.24
C ASP A 148 -25.86 16.32 -27.10
N ARG A 149 -24.74 16.67 -26.48
CA ARG A 149 -23.45 16.90 -27.17
C ARG A 149 -23.07 15.79 -28.15
N TYR A 150 -23.35 14.52 -27.83
CA TYR A 150 -22.98 13.38 -28.67
C TYR A 150 -23.99 13.20 -29.82
N GLU A 151 -25.26 13.51 -29.61
CA GLU A 151 -26.28 13.56 -30.69
C GLU A 151 -26.00 14.71 -31.65
N ALA A 152 -25.67 15.87 -31.09
CA ALA A 152 -25.27 17.04 -31.87
C ALA A 152 -24.00 16.78 -32.70
N ARG A 153 -23.01 16.09 -32.12
CA ARG A 153 -21.79 15.67 -32.83
C ARG A 153 -22.13 14.90 -34.09
N LYS A 154 -23.03 13.91 -34.01
CA LYS A 154 -23.41 13.11 -35.17
C LYS A 154 -24.09 13.96 -36.23
N ALA A 155 -25.07 14.78 -35.81
CA ALA A 155 -25.83 15.66 -36.73
C ALA A 155 -24.89 16.69 -37.42
N ILE A 156 -23.97 17.29 -36.67
CA ILE A 156 -22.98 18.25 -37.18
C ILE A 156 -22.06 17.57 -38.20
N VAL A 157 -21.57 16.36 -37.93
CA VAL A 157 -20.70 15.62 -38.85
C VAL A 157 -21.45 15.31 -40.17
N GLU A 158 -22.69 14.85 -40.10
CA GLU A 158 -23.50 14.61 -41.29
C GLU A 158 -23.74 15.89 -42.13
N ASP A 159 -23.90 17.03 -41.46
CA ASP A 159 -24.10 18.30 -42.20
C ASP A 159 -22.77 18.83 -42.75
N LEU A 160 -21.64 18.67 -42.08
CA LEU A 160 -20.30 18.95 -42.61
C LEU A 160 -19.98 18.12 -43.86
N GLU A 161 -20.43 16.87 -43.89
CA GLU A 161 -20.32 16.01 -45.07
C GLU A 161 -21.18 16.55 -46.24
N LYS A 162 -22.44 16.93 -46.00
CA LYS A 162 -23.32 17.51 -46.99
C LYS A 162 -22.83 18.84 -47.54
N GLU A 163 -22.21 19.68 -46.72
CA GLU A 163 -21.60 20.96 -47.11
C GLU A 163 -20.24 20.76 -47.81
N GLY A 164 -19.67 19.55 -47.76
CA GLY A 164 -18.37 19.24 -48.36
C GLY A 164 -17.20 19.75 -47.50
N ALA A 165 -17.44 20.11 -46.26
CA ALA A 165 -16.42 20.55 -45.30
C ALA A 165 -15.71 19.38 -44.61
N LEU A 166 -16.32 18.19 -44.55
CA LEU A 166 -15.69 16.98 -44.00
C LEU A 166 -14.77 16.35 -45.07
N VAL A 167 -13.50 16.12 -44.75
CA VAL A 167 -12.51 15.57 -45.63
C VAL A 167 -12.35 14.06 -45.44
N LYS A 168 -12.17 13.63 -44.19
CA LYS A 168 -12.09 12.22 -43.79
C LYS A 168 -12.35 12.07 -42.29
N ILE A 169 -12.65 10.86 -41.87
CA ILE A 169 -12.71 10.45 -40.48
C ILE A 169 -11.61 9.41 -40.23
N GLU A 170 -10.85 9.54 -39.18
CA GLU A 170 -9.73 8.65 -38.83
C GLU A 170 -9.88 8.20 -37.39
N ASP A 171 -9.74 6.90 -37.15
CA ASP A 171 -9.80 6.37 -35.77
C ASP A 171 -8.65 6.93 -34.92
N HIS A 172 -8.96 7.38 -33.73
CA HIS A 172 -8.00 7.97 -32.81
C HIS A 172 -8.37 7.67 -31.38
N ASP A 173 -7.53 6.89 -30.70
CA ASP A 173 -7.68 6.66 -29.28
C ASP A 173 -7.09 7.86 -28.53
N HIS A 174 -7.85 8.41 -27.59
CA HIS A 174 -7.43 9.57 -26.81
C HIS A 174 -7.86 9.47 -25.36
N ASN A 175 -7.13 10.16 -24.52
CA ASN A 175 -7.36 10.18 -23.08
C ASN A 175 -8.38 11.26 -22.74
N VAL A 176 -9.53 10.86 -22.17
CA VAL A 176 -10.67 11.73 -21.89
C VAL A 176 -10.83 11.92 -20.38
N GLY A 177 -10.95 13.17 -19.95
CA GLY A 177 -11.23 13.51 -18.56
C GLY A 177 -12.65 13.15 -18.16
N THR A 178 -12.81 12.45 -17.05
CA THR A 178 -14.09 12.05 -16.46
C THR A 178 -14.21 12.57 -15.03
N CYS A 179 -15.44 12.74 -14.57
CA CYS A 179 -15.74 13.16 -13.22
C CYS A 179 -15.49 12.04 -12.23
N TYR A 180 -14.58 12.21 -11.27
CA TYR A 180 -14.26 11.21 -10.24
C TYR A 180 -15.46 10.68 -9.46
N ARG A 181 -16.56 11.47 -9.42
CA ARG A 181 -17.78 11.15 -8.65
C ARG A 181 -18.78 10.28 -9.41
N CYS A 182 -18.98 10.55 -10.71
CA CYS A 182 -20.03 9.89 -11.50
C CYS A 182 -19.53 9.24 -12.80
N GLY A 183 -18.23 9.37 -13.14
CA GLY A 183 -17.67 8.83 -14.38
C GLY A 183 -18.09 9.53 -15.67
N THR A 184 -18.90 10.60 -15.59
CA THR A 184 -19.32 11.35 -16.79
C THR A 184 -18.16 12.16 -17.34
N THR A 185 -17.99 12.16 -18.66
CA THR A 185 -17.00 13.01 -19.34
C THR A 185 -17.22 14.47 -18.99
N VAL A 186 -16.16 15.14 -18.50
CA VAL A 186 -16.21 16.55 -18.13
C VAL A 186 -16.27 17.46 -19.35
N GLU A 187 -16.89 18.62 -19.18
CA GLU A 187 -16.92 19.69 -20.19
C GLU A 187 -16.10 20.88 -19.69
N PRO A 188 -15.01 21.24 -20.37
CA PRO A 188 -14.38 22.53 -20.17
C PRO A 188 -15.36 23.64 -20.56
N ARG A 189 -15.60 24.58 -19.64
CA ARG A 189 -16.49 25.74 -19.91
C ARG A 189 -16.05 26.99 -19.18
N VAL A 190 -16.30 28.14 -19.75
CA VAL A 190 -16.06 29.42 -19.09
C VAL A 190 -17.20 29.71 -18.13
N SER A 191 -16.85 29.97 -16.87
CA SER A 191 -17.82 30.28 -15.82
C SER A 191 -17.25 31.28 -14.82
N LYS A 192 -18.14 32.06 -14.20
CA LYS A 192 -17.78 32.98 -13.12
C LYS A 192 -17.80 32.29 -11.79
N GLN A 193 -16.60 31.98 -11.28
CA GLN A 193 -16.37 31.17 -10.09
C GLN A 193 -15.46 31.89 -9.09
N TRP A 194 -15.32 31.34 -7.88
CA TRP A 194 -14.36 31.78 -6.90
C TRP A 194 -13.06 30.99 -7.04
N PHE A 195 -11.92 31.71 -7.00
CA PHE A 195 -10.59 31.14 -7.20
C PHE A 195 -9.62 31.58 -6.13
N VAL A 196 -8.64 30.71 -5.85
CA VAL A 196 -7.43 31.03 -5.11
C VAL A 196 -6.28 31.20 -6.10
N LYS A 197 -5.54 32.32 -6.01
CA LYS A 197 -4.28 32.51 -6.76
C LYS A 197 -3.21 31.60 -6.19
N MET A 198 -2.84 30.57 -6.95
CA MET A 198 -1.99 29.50 -6.43
C MET A 198 -0.49 29.75 -6.53
N LYS A 199 -0.01 30.46 -7.58
CA LYS A 199 1.43 30.70 -7.78
C LYS A 199 2.14 31.29 -6.58
N PRO A 200 1.61 32.31 -5.88
CA PRO A 200 2.25 32.87 -4.69
C PRO A 200 2.33 31.88 -3.50
N LEU A 201 1.41 30.93 -3.44
CA LEU A 201 1.35 29.92 -2.37
C LEU A 201 2.25 28.71 -2.67
N ALA A 202 2.43 28.39 -3.94
CA ALA A 202 3.22 27.23 -4.38
C ALA A 202 4.72 27.39 -4.11
N GLY A 203 5.27 28.59 -4.35
CA GLY A 203 6.69 28.84 -4.15
C GLY A 203 7.19 28.47 -2.76
N PRO A 204 6.65 29.08 -1.68
CA PRO A 204 7.05 28.74 -0.31
C PRO A 204 6.85 27.26 0.04
N ALA A 205 5.81 26.61 -0.49
CA ALA A 205 5.55 25.19 -0.27
C ALA A 205 6.59 24.27 -0.94
N ILE A 206 7.05 24.63 -2.14
CA ILE A 206 8.15 23.96 -2.85
C ILE A 206 9.46 24.13 -2.07
N ASP A 207 9.77 25.36 -1.66
CA ASP A 207 11.01 25.70 -0.96
C ASP A 207 11.09 24.95 0.39
N ALA A 208 10.00 24.84 1.13
CA ALA A 208 9.96 24.13 2.39
C ALA A 208 10.42 22.66 2.28
N VAL A 209 10.05 21.97 1.20
CA VAL A 209 10.50 20.60 0.96
C VAL A 209 11.93 20.55 0.42
N LYS A 210 12.31 21.46 -0.49
CA LYS A 210 13.69 21.55 -1.00
C LYS A 210 14.70 21.87 0.10
N GLU A 211 14.33 22.67 1.08
CA GLU A 211 15.15 23.02 2.25
C GLU A 211 15.14 21.96 3.35
N GLY A 212 14.34 20.90 3.20
CA GLY A 212 14.22 19.80 4.15
C GLY A 212 13.44 20.12 5.42
N LYS A 213 12.67 21.22 5.44
CA LYS A 213 11.75 21.57 6.54
C LYS A 213 10.60 20.56 6.66
N THR A 214 10.20 20.00 5.53
CA THR A 214 9.27 18.86 5.46
C THR A 214 9.88 17.78 4.58
N LYS A 215 9.85 16.53 5.02
CA LYS A 215 10.40 15.36 4.32
C LYS A 215 9.30 14.37 3.95
N PHE A 216 9.37 13.82 2.76
CA PHE A 216 8.51 12.70 2.37
C PHE A 216 9.21 11.36 2.60
N VAL A 217 8.50 10.42 3.16
CA VAL A 217 8.94 9.03 3.30
C VAL A 217 7.92 8.13 2.60
N PRO A 218 8.31 7.44 1.50
CA PRO A 218 9.60 7.48 0.81
C PRO A 218 9.83 8.79 0.01
N GLU A 219 11.09 9.16 -0.14
CA GLU A 219 11.52 10.42 -0.77
C GLU A 219 11.08 10.58 -2.23
N HIS A 220 10.86 9.47 -2.96
CA HIS A 220 10.48 9.53 -4.38
C HIS A 220 9.13 10.25 -4.62
N PHE A 221 8.27 10.37 -3.61
CA PHE A 221 7.01 11.14 -3.69
C PHE A 221 7.23 12.65 -3.75
N ASN A 222 8.44 13.15 -3.47
CA ASN A 222 8.81 14.53 -3.75
C ASN A 222 8.53 14.90 -5.23
N LYS A 223 8.75 13.94 -6.17
CA LYS A 223 8.50 14.17 -7.60
C LYS A 223 7.02 14.45 -7.88
N THR A 224 6.13 13.70 -7.26
CA THR A 224 4.68 13.92 -7.40
C THR A 224 4.28 15.26 -6.81
N TYR A 225 4.77 15.59 -5.61
CA TYR A 225 4.50 16.86 -4.94
C TYR A 225 4.98 18.06 -5.77
N PHE A 226 6.23 18.05 -6.26
CA PHE A 226 6.77 19.12 -7.10
C PHE A 226 6.04 19.24 -8.43
N HIS A 227 5.74 18.13 -9.10
CA HIS A 227 5.03 18.15 -10.37
C HIS A 227 3.69 18.90 -10.27
N TRP A 228 2.92 18.66 -9.22
CA TRP A 228 1.65 19.34 -9.00
C TRP A 228 1.81 20.82 -8.68
N LEU A 229 2.78 21.20 -7.86
CA LEU A 229 3.00 22.60 -7.47
C LEU A 229 3.65 23.44 -8.58
N GLU A 230 4.58 22.88 -9.33
CA GLU A 230 5.27 23.57 -10.43
C GLU A 230 4.33 23.86 -11.60
N ASN A 231 3.34 22.99 -11.83
CA ASN A 231 2.34 23.14 -12.89
C ASN A 231 0.98 23.66 -12.37
N ILE A 232 0.95 24.24 -11.18
CA ILE A 232 -0.30 24.60 -10.53
C ILE A 232 -1.00 25.78 -11.23
N ARG A 233 -2.29 25.61 -11.45
CA ARG A 233 -3.23 26.66 -11.92
C ARG A 233 -4.03 27.21 -10.74
N ASP A 234 -4.70 28.35 -10.97
CA ASP A 234 -5.58 28.91 -9.95
C ASP A 234 -6.70 27.91 -9.60
N TRP A 235 -6.89 27.69 -8.31
CA TRP A 235 -7.78 26.68 -7.79
C TRP A 235 -9.21 27.23 -7.71
N CYS A 236 -10.15 26.64 -8.47
CA CYS A 236 -11.58 26.90 -8.33
C CYS A 236 -12.10 26.28 -7.03
N ILE A 237 -12.57 27.12 -6.12
CA ILE A 237 -13.03 26.73 -4.78
C ILE A 237 -14.55 26.75 -4.60
N SER A 238 -15.32 27.27 -5.56
CA SER A 238 -16.78 27.23 -5.52
C SER A 238 -17.33 25.93 -6.10
N ARG A 239 -18.40 25.42 -5.48
CA ARG A 239 -19.13 24.22 -5.91
C ARG A 239 -20.63 24.52 -5.88
N GLN A 240 -21.34 24.06 -6.90
CA GLN A 240 -22.78 24.16 -7.01
C GLN A 240 -23.43 22.94 -6.37
N LEU A 241 -23.13 22.73 -5.09
CA LEU A 241 -23.62 21.60 -4.28
C LEU A 241 -24.55 22.12 -3.18
N TRP A 242 -25.58 21.38 -2.87
CA TRP A 242 -26.50 21.74 -1.80
C TRP A 242 -25.88 21.54 -0.41
N TRP A 243 -25.03 20.52 -0.24
CA TRP A 243 -24.36 20.23 1.02
C TRP A 243 -22.93 20.73 1.02
N GLY A 244 -22.58 21.55 2.01
CA GLY A 244 -21.23 22.09 2.17
C GLY A 244 -21.23 23.43 2.92
N HIS A 245 -20.06 24.03 3.07
CA HIS A 245 -19.90 25.37 3.65
C HIS A 245 -20.30 26.42 2.62
N GLN A 246 -21.44 27.10 2.81
CA GLN A 246 -21.87 28.16 1.92
C GLN A 246 -20.82 29.30 1.90
N ILE A 247 -20.55 29.84 0.73
CA ILE A 247 -19.58 30.91 0.56
C ILE A 247 -20.05 32.16 1.32
N PRO A 248 -19.23 32.72 2.25
CA PRO A 248 -19.62 33.84 3.12
C PRO A 248 -19.51 35.19 2.41
N ALA A 249 -19.95 35.26 1.16
CA ALA A 249 -19.92 36.43 0.32
C ALA A 249 -21.35 36.87 0.01
N PHE A 250 -21.61 38.18 0.10
CA PHE A 250 -22.93 38.78 -0.08
C PHE A 250 -22.88 39.83 -1.17
N TYR A 251 -23.84 39.82 -2.05
CA TYR A 251 -24.00 40.74 -3.19
C TYR A 251 -25.14 41.69 -2.98
N CYS A 252 -24.91 42.95 -3.25
CA CYS A 252 -25.97 43.93 -3.36
C CYS A 252 -26.50 43.96 -4.80
N ASP A 253 -27.72 43.51 -5.01
CA ASP A 253 -28.34 43.47 -6.35
C ASP A 253 -28.64 44.88 -6.90
N ASP A 254 -28.67 45.91 -6.05
CA ASP A 254 -28.94 47.32 -6.46
C ASP A 254 -27.67 48.08 -6.88
N CYS A 255 -26.54 47.90 -6.23
CA CYS A 255 -25.32 48.69 -6.50
C CYS A 255 -24.10 47.88 -6.81
N GLY A 256 -24.20 46.54 -6.86
CA GLY A 256 -23.11 45.62 -7.19
C GLY A 256 -22.02 45.48 -6.11
N GLU A 257 -22.24 46.02 -4.89
CA GLU A 257 -21.26 45.89 -3.80
C GLU A 257 -21.16 44.48 -3.34
N LEU A 258 -19.91 44.03 -3.02
CA LEU A 258 -19.59 42.74 -2.47
C LEU A 258 -19.08 42.90 -1.04
N VAL A 259 -19.66 42.15 -0.11
CA VAL A 259 -19.24 42.07 1.30
C VAL A 259 -18.96 40.64 1.67
N VAL A 260 -17.83 40.40 2.33
CA VAL A 260 -17.47 39.09 2.93
C VAL A 260 -17.56 39.22 4.44
N THR A 261 -18.38 38.39 5.07
CA THR A 261 -18.60 38.44 6.53
C THR A 261 -18.88 37.06 7.10
N LYS A 262 -18.61 36.87 8.41
CA LYS A 262 -18.96 35.68 9.19
C LYS A 262 -20.45 35.63 9.58
N GLU A 263 -21.15 36.76 9.45
CA GLU A 263 -22.57 36.86 9.80
C GLU A 263 -23.45 36.13 8.76
N ASN A 264 -24.61 35.65 9.19
CA ASN A 264 -25.56 34.93 8.35
C ASN A 264 -26.35 35.86 7.42
N SER A 265 -26.19 37.16 7.52
CA SER A 265 -26.79 38.16 6.68
C SER A 265 -25.96 39.44 6.62
N ALA A 266 -26.07 40.18 5.55
CA ALA A 266 -25.36 41.44 5.38
C ALA A 266 -26.31 42.56 4.88
N VAL A 267 -25.97 43.79 5.28
CA VAL A 267 -26.56 45.00 4.76
C VAL A 267 -25.52 45.76 3.96
N CYS A 268 -25.88 46.23 2.79
CA CYS A 268 -24.95 46.92 1.91
C CYS A 268 -24.42 48.21 2.56
N PRO A 269 -23.10 48.37 2.71
CA PRO A 269 -22.52 49.55 3.30
C PRO A 269 -22.68 50.83 2.44
N LYS A 270 -22.98 50.66 1.14
CA LYS A 270 -23.16 51.80 0.21
C LYS A 270 -24.58 52.29 0.12
N CYS A 271 -25.58 51.40 0.08
CA CYS A 271 -26.96 51.78 -0.15
C CYS A 271 -27.93 51.37 0.96
N GLY A 272 -27.50 50.67 2.00
CA GLY A 272 -28.27 50.30 3.16
C GLY A 272 -29.30 49.17 2.91
N LYS A 273 -29.30 48.52 1.73
CA LYS A 273 -30.23 47.45 1.41
C LYS A 273 -29.76 46.09 1.84
N PRO A 274 -30.64 45.10 2.09
CA PRO A 274 -30.29 43.73 2.31
C PRO A 274 -29.50 43.15 1.15
N MET A 275 -28.51 42.29 1.45
CA MET A 275 -27.67 41.66 0.44
C MET A 275 -28.00 40.18 0.34
N ARG A 276 -27.81 39.62 -0.85
CA ARG A 276 -28.01 38.20 -1.15
C ARG A 276 -26.69 37.44 -1.00
N GLN A 277 -26.71 36.36 -0.22
CA GLN A 277 -25.56 35.48 -0.07
C GLN A 277 -25.30 34.71 -1.36
N ASP A 278 -24.02 34.41 -1.62
CA ASP A 278 -23.60 33.51 -2.69
C ASP A 278 -24.26 32.13 -2.51
N PRO A 279 -24.92 31.57 -3.55
CA PRO A 279 -25.60 30.28 -3.42
C PRO A 279 -24.65 29.09 -3.41
N ASP A 280 -23.40 29.27 -3.84
CA ASP A 280 -22.42 28.20 -3.96
C ASP A 280 -21.82 27.82 -2.61
N THR A 281 -21.26 26.62 -2.54
CA THR A 281 -20.51 26.12 -1.38
C THR A 281 -19.01 26.10 -1.68
N LEU A 282 -18.20 26.08 -0.64
CA LEU A 282 -16.76 25.91 -0.75
C LEU A 282 -16.40 24.44 -1.04
N ASP A 283 -15.37 24.23 -1.84
CA ASP A 283 -14.72 22.93 -2.02
C ASP A 283 -14.35 22.33 -0.65
N THR A 284 -14.68 21.06 -0.42
CA THR A 284 -14.34 20.32 0.81
C THR A 284 -12.86 20.42 1.15
N TRP A 285 -11.99 20.37 0.15
CA TRP A 285 -10.54 20.45 0.34
C TRP A 285 -10.07 21.84 0.80
N PHE A 286 -10.87 22.87 0.63
CA PHE A 286 -10.56 24.22 1.11
C PHE A 286 -10.54 24.27 2.64
N SER A 287 -11.56 23.68 3.30
CA SER A 287 -11.57 23.57 4.76
C SER A 287 -10.65 22.45 5.28
N SER A 288 -10.52 21.32 4.55
CA SER A 288 -9.62 20.23 4.91
C SER A 288 -8.14 20.65 4.96
N ALA A 289 -7.76 21.68 4.19
CA ALA A 289 -6.42 22.25 4.23
C ALA A 289 -6.07 22.93 5.56
N LEU A 290 -7.07 23.27 6.38
CA LEU A 290 -6.89 23.93 7.67
C LEU A 290 -6.67 22.93 8.82
N TRP A 291 -6.85 21.63 8.57
CA TRP A 291 -6.80 20.57 9.59
C TRP A 291 -5.64 20.70 10.59
N PRO A 292 -4.36 20.88 10.17
CA PRO A 292 -3.22 20.83 11.10
C PRO A 292 -3.26 21.88 12.21
N PHE A 293 -3.95 22.99 12.00
CA PHE A 293 -3.98 24.10 12.93
C PHE A 293 -5.39 24.48 13.39
N SER A 294 -6.44 24.28 12.56
CA SER A 294 -7.81 24.63 12.97
C SER A 294 -8.34 23.72 14.09
N THR A 295 -7.93 22.44 14.12
CA THR A 295 -8.30 21.49 15.17
C THR A 295 -7.62 21.79 16.51
N LEU A 296 -6.56 22.60 16.49
CA LEU A 296 -5.83 23.05 17.67
C LEU A 296 -6.29 24.43 18.17
N GLY A 297 -7.39 24.96 17.61
CA GLY A 297 -8.02 26.21 18.04
C GLY A 297 -7.67 27.46 17.23
N TRP A 298 -6.84 27.35 16.17
CA TRP A 298 -6.58 28.51 15.30
C TRP A 298 -7.92 29.09 14.76
N PRO A 299 -8.10 30.43 14.69
CA PRO A 299 -7.07 31.49 14.76
C PRO A 299 -6.72 31.98 16.17
N ASP A 300 -7.30 31.44 17.21
CA ASP A 300 -6.96 31.81 18.58
C ASP A 300 -5.59 31.22 18.99
N LYS A 301 -4.96 31.82 19.97
CA LYS A 301 -3.75 31.25 20.58
C LYS A 301 -4.16 30.33 21.72
N THR A 302 -3.88 29.04 21.54
CA THR A 302 -4.21 27.99 22.51
C THR A 302 -2.95 27.26 22.96
N GLU A 303 -3.00 26.61 24.11
CA GLU A 303 -1.91 25.77 24.62
C GLU A 303 -1.66 24.59 23.70
N GLU A 304 -2.72 24.02 23.11
CA GLU A 304 -2.65 22.94 22.14
C GLU A 304 -1.90 23.36 20.88
N MET A 305 -2.17 24.57 20.39
CA MET A 305 -1.46 25.11 19.20
C MET A 305 0.03 25.32 19.50
N ASP A 306 0.37 25.83 20.66
CA ASP A 306 1.76 26.07 21.06
C ASP A 306 2.53 24.76 21.28
N TYR A 307 1.85 23.67 21.70
CA TYR A 307 2.48 22.39 21.99
C TYR A 307 2.53 21.43 20.79
N PHE A 308 1.42 21.30 20.03
CA PHE A 308 1.29 20.28 19.00
C PHE A 308 1.58 20.77 17.56
N TYR A 309 1.69 22.07 17.34
CA TYR A 309 1.99 22.63 16.03
C TYR A 309 3.40 23.25 15.96
N PRO A 310 4.23 22.92 14.94
CA PRO A 310 4.01 21.93 13.86
C PRO A 310 3.92 20.50 14.36
N THR A 311 3.16 19.66 13.64
CA THR A 311 3.07 18.23 13.90
C THR A 311 4.35 17.52 13.45
N ASN A 312 4.78 16.46 14.16
CA ASN A 312 5.99 15.73 13.77
C ASN A 312 5.77 14.90 12.50
N THR A 313 4.66 14.14 12.43
CA THR A 313 4.41 13.22 11.31
C THR A 313 2.96 13.27 10.86
N LEU A 314 2.75 13.50 9.56
CA LEU A 314 1.49 13.26 8.87
C LEU A 314 1.57 11.89 8.18
N VAL A 315 0.54 11.05 8.35
CA VAL A 315 0.42 9.75 7.68
C VAL A 315 -0.75 9.80 6.71
N THR A 316 -0.50 9.49 5.42
CA THR A 316 -1.55 9.54 4.38
C THR A 316 -1.22 8.64 3.18
N GLY A 317 -2.22 8.36 2.35
CA GLY A 317 -2.04 7.69 1.07
C GLY A 317 -1.42 8.60 0.01
N TYR A 318 -0.73 8.00 -0.95
CA TYR A 318 -0.10 8.75 -2.05
C TYR A 318 -1.12 9.41 -2.98
N ASP A 319 -2.32 8.89 -3.08
CA ASP A 319 -3.37 9.36 -3.98
C ASP A 319 -3.95 10.72 -3.58
N ILE A 320 -3.79 11.14 -2.32
CA ILE A 320 -4.26 12.44 -1.84
C ILE A 320 -3.13 13.45 -1.56
N ILE A 321 -1.93 13.22 -2.08
CA ILE A 321 -0.85 14.24 -2.03
C ILE A 321 -1.34 15.56 -2.65
N PRO A 322 -1.92 15.61 -3.87
CA PRO A 322 -2.38 16.86 -4.48
C PRO A 322 -3.65 17.42 -3.84
N PHE A 323 -4.46 16.57 -3.21
CA PHE A 323 -5.71 17.00 -2.60
C PHE A 323 -5.53 17.56 -1.19
N TRP A 324 -4.70 16.92 -0.38
CA TRP A 324 -4.62 17.19 1.04
C TRP A 324 -3.24 17.67 1.49
N VAL A 325 -2.18 16.91 1.23
CA VAL A 325 -0.83 17.25 1.70
C VAL A 325 -0.38 18.62 1.17
N MET A 326 -0.45 18.80 -0.15
CA MET A 326 -0.06 20.04 -0.81
C MET A 326 -0.86 21.22 -0.28
N ARG A 327 -2.18 21.03 -0.08
CA ARG A 327 -3.09 22.08 0.39
C ARG A 327 -2.85 22.44 1.85
N MET A 328 -2.57 21.46 2.72
CA MET A 328 -2.17 21.74 4.10
C MET A 328 -0.83 22.48 4.17
N MET A 329 0.13 22.13 3.32
CA MET A 329 1.44 22.78 3.27
C MET A 329 1.32 24.27 2.97
N PHE A 330 0.67 24.64 1.86
CA PHE A 330 0.57 26.07 1.54
C PHE A 330 -0.38 26.81 2.48
N SER A 331 -1.43 26.17 3.02
CA SER A 331 -2.32 26.81 4.01
C SER A 331 -1.61 27.05 5.33
N GLY A 332 -0.83 26.09 5.82
CA GLY A 332 -0.03 26.24 7.03
C GLY A 332 0.96 27.38 6.90
N LEU A 333 1.74 27.42 5.83
CA LEU A 333 2.69 28.48 5.55
C LEU A 333 2.05 29.86 5.43
N GLU A 334 0.91 29.96 4.76
CA GLU A 334 0.19 31.23 4.57
C GLU A 334 -0.42 31.77 5.88
N HIS A 335 -1.04 30.89 6.68
CA HIS A 335 -1.80 31.33 7.86
C HIS A 335 -0.98 31.38 9.14
N THR A 336 0.03 30.54 9.28
CA THR A 336 0.85 30.45 10.50
C THR A 336 2.31 30.88 10.30
N GLY A 337 2.77 30.96 9.05
CA GLY A 337 4.17 31.23 8.72
C GLY A 337 5.11 30.03 8.92
N GLN A 338 4.57 28.84 9.25
CA GLN A 338 5.33 27.62 9.53
C GLN A 338 4.82 26.45 8.71
N VAL A 339 5.69 25.45 8.45
CA VAL A 339 5.27 24.18 7.88
C VAL A 339 4.33 23.47 8.86
N PRO A 340 3.27 22.78 8.39
CA PRO A 340 2.33 22.14 9.29
C PRO A 340 2.85 20.82 9.90
N PHE A 341 3.88 20.19 9.32
CA PHE A 341 4.46 18.93 9.76
C PHE A 341 5.90 18.75 9.23
N ASP A 342 6.73 18.02 10.00
CA ASP A 342 8.14 17.77 9.65
C ASP A 342 8.27 16.62 8.65
N THR A 343 7.46 15.57 8.82
CA THR A 343 7.52 14.37 7.99
C THR A 343 6.15 14.02 7.43
N VAL A 344 6.10 13.65 6.15
CA VAL A 344 4.95 13.05 5.49
C VAL A 344 5.26 11.59 5.21
N LEU A 345 4.69 10.70 6.02
CA LEU A 345 4.77 9.26 5.81
C LEU A 345 3.67 8.83 4.85
N ILE A 346 4.07 8.34 3.68
CA ILE A 346 3.16 7.89 2.65
C ILE A 346 2.98 6.38 2.76
N HIS A 347 1.74 5.94 2.87
CA HIS A 347 1.36 4.53 2.76
C HIS A 347 0.74 4.22 1.39
N GLY A 348 0.77 2.95 0.99
CA GLY A 348 0.07 2.47 -0.19
C GLY A 348 -1.42 2.23 0.08
N LEU A 349 -2.15 1.84 -0.97
CA LEU A 349 -3.57 1.52 -0.89
C LEU A 349 -3.77 0.03 -0.64
N VAL A 350 -4.83 -0.29 0.11
CA VAL A 350 -5.28 -1.68 0.26
C VAL A 350 -6.12 -2.05 -0.97
N ARG A 351 -5.71 -3.12 -1.65
CA ARG A 351 -6.35 -3.67 -2.85
C ARG A 351 -6.98 -5.02 -2.54
N ASP A 352 -7.92 -5.44 -3.37
CA ASP A 352 -8.47 -6.80 -3.26
C ASP A 352 -7.41 -7.88 -3.59
N SER A 353 -7.76 -9.14 -3.42
CA SER A 353 -6.85 -10.27 -3.67
C SER A 353 -6.36 -10.36 -5.12
N GLN A 354 -7.07 -9.74 -6.07
CA GLN A 354 -6.68 -9.67 -7.49
C GLN A 354 -5.83 -8.42 -7.80
N GLY A 355 -5.61 -7.54 -6.82
CA GLY A 355 -4.85 -6.31 -6.96
C GLY A 355 -5.65 -5.14 -7.52
N ARG A 356 -6.99 -5.22 -7.58
CA ARG A 356 -7.85 -4.14 -8.05
C ARG A 356 -8.12 -3.15 -6.91
N LYS A 357 -8.25 -1.86 -7.25
CA LYS A 357 -8.69 -0.84 -6.30
C LYS A 357 -10.08 -1.20 -5.76
N MET A 358 -10.25 -1.13 -4.46
CA MET A 358 -11.55 -1.34 -3.83
C MET A 358 -12.47 -0.15 -4.12
N SER A 359 -13.68 -0.43 -4.59
CA SER A 359 -14.70 0.59 -4.85
C SER A 359 -16.11 0.07 -4.58
N LYS A 360 -17.03 1.00 -4.29
CA LYS A 360 -18.45 0.66 -4.10
C LYS A 360 -19.07 0.07 -5.36
N SER A 361 -18.67 0.56 -6.53
CA SER A 361 -19.18 0.12 -7.83
C SER A 361 -18.77 -1.32 -8.17
N LEU A 362 -17.58 -1.76 -7.74
CA LEU A 362 -17.13 -3.14 -7.93
C LEU A 362 -17.62 -4.11 -6.85
N GLY A 363 -18.18 -3.60 -5.75
CA GLY A 363 -18.63 -4.44 -4.63
C GLY A 363 -17.51 -5.27 -3.98
N ASN A 364 -16.25 -4.89 -4.17
CA ASN A 364 -15.06 -5.59 -3.67
C ASN A 364 -14.46 -4.96 -2.42
N GLY A 365 -15.17 -3.99 -1.81
CA GLY A 365 -14.77 -3.38 -0.54
C GLY A 365 -14.87 -4.39 0.60
N ILE A 366 -13.92 -4.32 1.53
CA ILE A 366 -13.90 -5.12 2.75
C ILE A 366 -14.19 -4.17 3.91
N ASP A 367 -15.24 -4.47 4.68
CA ASP A 367 -15.55 -3.69 5.87
C ASP A 367 -14.59 -4.05 7.00
N PRO A 368 -13.80 -3.11 7.54
CA PRO A 368 -12.92 -3.36 8.66
C PRO A 368 -13.65 -3.89 9.90
N LEU A 369 -14.89 -3.48 10.14
CA LEU A 369 -15.68 -3.93 11.29
C LEU A 369 -16.03 -5.42 11.18
N GLU A 370 -16.36 -5.92 10.01
CA GLU A 370 -16.57 -7.37 9.79
C GLU A 370 -15.29 -8.18 10.07
N VAL A 371 -14.14 -7.62 9.71
CA VAL A 371 -12.84 -8.27 10.00
C VAL A 371 -12.57 -8.27 11.51
N ILE A 372 -12.85 -7.17 12.20
CA ILE A 372 -12.66 -7.03 13.64
C ILE A 372 -13.58 -7.99 14.40
N ASP A 373 -14.85 -8.08 14.02
CA ASP A 373 -15.81 -8.97 14.66
C ASP A 373 -15.40 -10.44 14.53
N LYS A 374 -14.79 -10.81 13.41
CA LYS A 374 -14.42 -12.21 13.12
C LYS A 374 -13.05 -12.61 13.67
N TYR A 375 -12.08 -11.71 13.63
CA TYR A 375 -10.67 -12.02 13.92
C TYR A 375 -10.05 -11.18 15.04
N GLY A 376 -10.70 -10.11 15.46
CA GLY A 376 -10.18 -9.14 16.43
C GLY A 376 -9.43 -7.98 15.80
N ALA A 377 -9.43 -6.83 16.50
CA ALA A 377 -8.78 -5.61 16.02
C ALA A 377 -7.26 -5.76 15.88
N ASP A 378 -6.59 -6.42 16.82
CA ASP A 378 -5.15 -6.66 16.79
C ASP A 378 -4.72 -7.47 15.57
N ALA A 379 -5.52 -8.48 15.15
CA ALA A 379 -5.23 -9.28 13.97
C ALA A 379 -5.30 -8.44 12.68
N LEU A 380 -6.30 -7.56 12.57
CA LEU A 380 -6.40 -6.64 11.43
C LEU A 380 -5.23 -5.67 11.39
N ARG A 381 -4.92 -5.02 12.53
CA ARG A 381 -3.82 -4.04 12.66
C ARG A 381 -2.48 -4.66 12.27
N LEU A 382 -2.16 -5.84 12.81
CA LEU A 382 -0.94 -6.56 12.49
C LEU A 382 -0.86 -6.90 11.00
N THR A 383 -1.96 -7.37 10.41
CA THR A 383 -2.04 -7.73 8.98
C THR A 383 -1.75 -6.53 8.08
N LEU A 384 -2.28 -5.35 8.42
CA LEU A 384 -2.12 -4.14 7.60
C LEU A 384 -0.69 -3.59 7.58
N VAL A 385 0.12 -3.90 8.60
CA VAL A 385 1.50 -3.41 8.69
C VAL A 385 2.52 -4.46 8.25
N THR A 386 2.28 -5.74 8.54
CA THR A 386 3.23 -6.83 8.27
C THR A 386 3.50 -6.99 6.78
N GLY A 387 4.79 -6.96 6.41
CA GLY A 387 5.25 -7.16 5.03
C GLY A 387 4.99 -5.97 4.10
N ASN A 388 4.62 -4.81 4.66
CA ASN A 388 4.45 -3.58 3.90
C ASN A 388 5.66 -2.67 4.05
N ALA A 389 6.09 -2.10 2.91
CA ALA A 389 7.01 -0.97 2.89
C ALA A 389 6.24 0.34 2.62
N PRO A 390 6.72 1.48 3.15
CA PRO A 390 6.09 2.78 2.89
C PRO A 390 5.87 3.04 1.39
N GLY A 391 4.71 3.56 1.03
CA GLY A 391 4.33 3.91 -0.34
C GLY A 391 3.88 2.75 -1.25
N ASN A 392 3.98 1.51 -0.80
CA ASN A 392 3.60 0.35 -1.61
C ASN A 392 2.18 -0.13 -1.33
N ASP A 393 1.43 -0.43 -2.39
CA ASP A 393 0.10 -1.05 -2.28
C ASP A 393 0.20 -2.46 -1.72
N MET A 394 -0.79 -2.84 -0.92
CA MET A 394 -0.93 -4.21 -0.42
C MET A 394 -2.19 -4.88 -0.95
N ARG A 395 -2.10 -6.19 -1.17
CA ARG A 395 -3.27 -7.03 -1.43
C ARG A 395 -3.78 -7.62 -0.13
N PHE A 396 -5.08 -7.49 0.09
CA PHE A 396 -5.74 -8.07 1.25
C PHE A 396 -6.08 -9.54 1.01
N TYR A 397 -5.68 -10.40 1.97
CA TYR A 397 -5.99 -11.83 1.98
C TYR A 397 -6.50 -12.22 3.36
N TRP A 398 -7.62 -12.94 3.41
CA TRP A 398 -8.22 -13.43 4.66
C TRP A 398 -7.29 -14.37 5.43
N GLU A 399 -6.50 -15.18 4.71
CA GLU A 399 -5.52 -16.10 5.29
C GLU A 399 -4.43 -15.37 6.07
N ARG A 400 -4.06 -14.16 5.67
CA ARG A 400 -3.11 -13.31 6.42
C ARG A 400 -3.72 -12.83 7.74
N VAL A 401 -4.99 -12.47 7.75
CA VAL A 401 -5.68 -12.05 8.98
C VAL A 401 -5.80 -13.25 9.95
N GLU A 402 -6.10 -14.43 9.41
CA GLU A 402 -6.13 -15.67 10.21
C GLU A 402 -4.76 -16.00 10.81
N ALA A 403 -3.67 -15.84 10.05
CA ALA A 403 -2.31 -16.01 10.55
C ALA A 403 -1.99 -15.01 11.68
N SER A 404 -2.38 -13.75 11.53
CA SER A 404 -2.23 -12.72 12.56
C SER A 404 -3.01 -13.03 13.83
N ARG A 405 -4.25 -13.54 13.72
CA ARG A 405 -5.03 -14.05 14.86
C ARG A 405 -4.32 -15.22 15.55
N ASN A 406 -3.76 -16.14 14.77
CA ASN A 406 -3.03 -17.29 15.33
C ASN A 406 -1.77 -16.84 16.09
N PHE A 407 -1.11 -15.78 15.63
CA PHE A 407 -0.03 -15.16 16.37
C PHE A 407 -0.51 -14.54 17.69
N ALA A 408 -1.62 -13.80 17.69
CA ALA A 408 -2.23 -13.30 18.92
C ALA A 408 -2.52 -14.43 19.92
N ASN A 409 -3.10 -15.54 19.45
CA ASN A 409 -3.34 -16.71 20.27
C ASN A 409 -2.05 -17.34 20.81
N LYS A 410 -0.95 -17.32 20.05
CA LYS A 410 0.36 -17.81 20.51
C LYS A 410 0.89 -16.94 21.65
N VAL A 411 0.83 -15.61 21.49
CA VAL A 411 1.23 -14.64 22.52
C VAL A 411 0.41 -14.87 23.80
N TRP A 412 -0.92 -14.97 23.67
CA TRP A 412 -1.83 -15.24 24.79
C TRP A 412 -1.49 -16.51 25.53
N ASN A 413 -1.33 -17.62 24.81
CA ASN A 413 -1.03 -18.92 25.41
C ASN A 413 0.36 -18.94 26.10
N ALA A 414 1.35 -18.31 25.51
CA ALA A 414 2.67 -18.17 26.10
C ALA A 414 2.61 -17.36 27.41
N SER A 415 1.92 -16.23 27.39
CA SER A 415 1.73 -15.38 28.55
C SER A 415 0.96 -16.10 29.67
N ARG A 416 -0.11 -16.82 29.31
CA ARG A 416 -0.86 -17.65 30.25
C ARG A 416 0.01 -18.73 30.89
N PHE A 417 0.83 -19.41 30.09
CA PHE A 417 1.79 -20.41 30.62
C PHE A 417 2.74 -19.78 31.64
N ILE A 418 3.28 -18.59 31.34
CA ILE A 418 4.20 -17.87 32.22
C ILE A 418 3.52 -17.47 33.52
N MET A 419 2.33 -16.88 33.45
CA MET A 419 1.54 -16.46 34.63
C MET A 419 1.22 -17.65 35.54
N MET A 420 0.78 -18.76 34.97
CA MET A 420 0.54 -20.01 35.74
C MET A 420 1.78 -20.50 36.48
N ASN A 421 2.98 -20.30 35.93
CA ASN A 421 4.22 -20.67 36.61
C ASN A 421 4.59 -19.67 37.70
N PHE A 422 4.22 -18.41 37.62
CA PHE A 422 4.36 -17.46 38.72
C PHE A 422 3.44 -17.85 39.90
N ASP A 423 2.15 -18.11 39.62
CA ASP A 423 1.16 -18.54 40.62
C ASP A 423 1.57 -19.84 41.34
N GLN A 424 2.23 -20.77 40.62
CA GLN A 424 2.73 -22.04 41.16
C GLN A 424 4.02 -21.89 41.97
N ASN A 425 4.72 -20.76 41.85
CA ASN A 425 6.01 -20.50 42.48
C ASN A 425 6.02 -19.16 43.24
N GLU A 426 4.92 -18.80 43.91
CA GLU A 426 4.77 -17.55 44.66
C GLU A 426 5.84 -17.38 45.77
N ASP A 427 6.36 -18.48 46.31
CA ASP A 427 7.40 -18.49 47.36
C ASP A 427 8.82 -18.23 46.81
N VAL A 428 9.03 -18.18 45.49
CA VAL A 428 10.34 -17.98 44.87
C VAL A 428 10.62 -16.51 44.69
N ASP A 429 11.66 -15.98 45.37
CA ASP A 429 12.13 -14.62 45.09
C ASP A 429 12.90 -14.57 43.76
N TYR A 430 12.24 -14.05 42.74
CA TYR A 430 12.83 -13.87 41.40
C TYR A 430 13.06 -12.39 41.03
N GLU A 431 12.79 -11.45 41.93
CA GLU A 431 12.99 -10.03 41.62
C GLU A 431 14.41 -9.54 41.84
N ASN A 432 15.19 -10.25 42.70
CA ASN A 432 16.53 -9.88 43.08
C ASN A 432 17.64 -10.72 42.38
N VAL A 433 17.36 -11.29 41.22
CA VAL A 433 18.30 -12.12 40.47
C VAL A 433 19.45 -11.30 39.88
N THR A 434 20.68 -11.74 40.12
CA THR A 434 21.91 -11.11 39.61
C THR A 434 22.38 -11.77 38.30
N ALA A 435 23.26 -11.09 37.56
CA ALA A 435 23.77 -11.60 36.29
C ALA A 435 24.57 -12.93 36.43
N ASP A 436 25.15 -13.19 37.59
CA ASP A 436 25.94 -14.41 37.85
C ASP A 436 25.01 -15.62 38.09
N GLU A 437 23.76 -15.41 38.47
CA GLU A 437 22.77 -16.48 38.67
C GLU A 437 22.10 -16.92 37.39
N LEU A 438 22.24 -16.12 36.30
CA LEU A 438 21.67 -16.41 35.01
C LEU A 438 22.38 -17.56 34.30
N THR A 439 21.63 -18.53 33.81
CA THR A 439 22.16 -19.59 32.95
C THR A 439 22.50 -19.09 31.55
N GLN A 440 23.17 -19.90 30.75
CA GLN A 440 23.49 -19.58 29.34
C GLN A 440 22.22 -19.29 28.53
N ALA A 441 21.13 -20.06 28.72
CA ALA A 441 19.88 -19.86 28.05
C ALA A 441 19.20 -18.54 28.46
N ASP A 442 19.28 -18.15 29.74
CA ASP A 442 18.73 -16.87 30.22
C ASP A 442 19.50 -15.69 29.63
N LYS A 443 20.83 -15.75 29.64
CA LYS A 443 21.69 -14.73 29.04
C LYS A 443 21.46 -14.58 27.54
N TRP A 444 21.30 -15.69 26.82
CA TRP A 444 21.02 -15.73 25.41
C TRP A 444 19.72 -14.97 25.09
N ILE A 445 18.60 -15.30 25.71
CA ILE A 445 17.31 -14.68 25.38
C ILE A 445 17.22 -13.22 25.81
N LEU A 446 17.85 -12.86 26.97
CA LEU A 446 17.97 -11.47 27.42
C LEU A 446 18.81 -10.63 26.46
N SER A 447 19.87 -11.18 25.90
CA SER A 447 20.70 -10.52 24.89
C SER A 447 19.94 -10.36 23.57
N LYS A 448 19.18 -11.37 23.16
CA LYS A 448 18.32 -11.32 21.95
C LYS A 448 17.25 -10.23 22.04
N VAL A 449 16.50 -10.14 23.16
CA VAL A 449 15.47 -9.09 23.32
C VAL A 449 16.10 -7.69 23.43
N ASN A 450 17.27 -7.59 24.05
CA ASN A 450 18.05 -6.37 24.15
C ASN A 450 18.49 -5.83 22.77
N THR A 451 18.98 -6.71 21.91
CA THR A 451 19.33 -6.40 20.52
C THR A 451 18.07 -6.06 19.70
N LEU A 452 16.99 -6.82 19.90
CA LEU A 452 15.71 -6.55 19.27
C LEU A 452 15.20 -5.14 19.60
N ALA A 453 15.28 -4.72 20.86
CA ALA A 453 14.87 -3.37 21.27
C ALA A 453 15.64 -2.28 20.52
N LYS A 454 16.95 -2.45 20.35
CA LYS A 454 17.78 -1.54 19.54
C LYS A 454 17.35 -1.50 18.08
N ASP A 455 17.23 -2.68 17.45
CA ASP A 455 16.91 -2.80 16.03
C ASP A 455 15.52 -2.22 15.72
N VAL A 456 14.52 -2.58 16.53
CA VAL A 456 13.16 -2.10 16.38
C VAL A 456 13.09 -0.59 16.53
N THR A 457 13.80 -0.01 17.50
CA THR A 457 13.84 1.45 17.68
C THR A 457 14.39 2.14 16.44
N VAL A 458 15.51 1.69 15.89
CA VAL A 458 16.11 2.24 14.68
C VAL A 458 15.16 2.13 13.47
N LEU A 459 14.50 0.97 13.32
CA LEU A 459 13.56 0.74 12.21
C LEU A 459 12.30 1.60 12.34
N MET A 460 11.78 1.81 13.55
CA MET A 460 10.63 2.69 13.78
C MET A 460 11.00 4.15 13.52
N ASP A 461 12.19 4.59 13.94
CA ASP A 461 12.68 5.94 13.66
C ASP A 461 12.87 6.21 12.16
N SER A 462 13.17 5.17 11.37
CA SER A 462 13.25 5.26 9.90
C SER A 462 11.92 4.97 9.19
N PHE A 463 10.84 4.73 9.91
CA PHE A 463 9.52 4.35 9.39
C PHE A 463 9.47 2.99 8.69
N ASP A 464 10.44 2.10 8.90
CA ASP A 464 10.44 0.73 8.40
C ASP A 464 9.57 -0.19 9.26
N LEU A 465 8.32 0.22 9.49
CA LEU A 465 7.38 -0.39 10.45
C LEU A 465 7.09 -1.87 10.15
N GLY A 466 7.02 -2.23 8.86
CA GLY A 466 6.78 -3.61 8.43
C GLY A 466 7.96 -4.55 8.75
N ILE A 467 9.20 -4.04 8.67
CA ILE A 467 10.41 -4.81 9.04
C ILE A 467 10.52 -4.91 10.56
N ALA A 468 10.23 -3.82 11.26
CA ALA A 468 10.25 -3.79 12.73
C ALA A 468 9.30 -4.84 13.33
N VAL A 469 8.04 -4.89 12.87
CA VAL A 469 7.06 -5.85 13.36
C VAL A 469 7.41 -7.29 12.99
N GLN A 470 8.04 -7.53 11.83
CA GLN A 470 8.49 -8.87 11.45
C GLN A 470 9.57 -9.38 12.40
N LYS A 471 10.55 -8.53 12.78
CA LYS A 471 11.57 -8.90 13.78
C LYS A 471 10.96 -9.23 15.15
N ILE A 472 9.94 -8.46 15.57
CA ILE A 472 9.22 -8.74 16.83
C ILE A 472 8.47 -10.08 16.73
N TYR A 473 7.79 -10.33 15.62
CA TYR A 473 7.08 -11.58 15.35
C TYR A 473 8.03 -12.78 15.41
N ASP A 474 9.13 -12.73 14.67
CA ASP A 474 10.12 -13.82 14.61
C ASP A 474 10.74 -14.09 15.98
N PHE A 475 11.08 -13.04 16.73
CA PHE A 475 11.59 -13.17 18.09
C PHE A 475 10.58 -13.85 19.04
N ILE A 476 9.34 -13.38 19.06
CA ILE A 476 8.31 -13.94 19.97
C ILE A 476 7.99 -15.38 19.57
N TRP A 477 7.78 -15.63 18.28
CA TRP A 477 7.36 -16.93 17.80
C TRP A 477 8.49 -17.96 17.94
N GLU A 478 9.64 -17.69 17.32
CA GLU A 478 10.73 -18.62 17.21
C GLU A 478 11.60 -18.62 18.47
N GLU A 479 12.23 -17.49 18.81
CA GLU A 479 13.24 -17.46 19.87
C GLU A 479 12.63 -17.64 21.25
N PHE A 480 11.58 -16.89 21.57
CA PHE A 480 10.97 -16.92 22.88
C PHE A 480 10.07 -18.15 23.08
N CYS A 481 9.05 -18.34 22.21
CA CYS A 481 8.09 -19.43 22.41
C CYS A 481 8.63 -20.81 22.05
N ASP A 482 9.27 -20.97 20.88
CA ASP A 482 9.66 -22.29 20.39
C ASP A 482 10.98 -22.79 21.00
N TRP A 483 11.81 -21.87 21.49
CA TRP A 483 13.07 -22.23 22.12
C TRP A 483 13.14 -21.95 23.61
N TYR A 484 13.10 -20.68 24.02
CA TYR A 484 13.38 -20.34 25.42
C TYR A 484 12.35 -20.95 26.39
N ILE A 485 11.05 -20.81 26.10
CA ILE A 485 10.00 -21.39 26.95
C ILE A 485 10.20 -22.91 27.08
N GLU A 486 10.54 -23.60 26.01
CA GLU A 486 10.80 -25.05 26.05
C GLU A 486 12.09 -25.40 26.83
N MET A 487 13.13 -24.55 26.73
CA MET A 487 14.39 -24.75 27.47
C MET A 487 14.22 -24.64 28.98
N VAL A 488 13.32 -23.77 29.45
CA VAL A 488 13.14 -23.54 30.90
C VAL A 488 12.17 -24.50 31.57
N LYS A 489 11.30 -25.21 30.83
CA LYS A 489 10.33 -26.15 31.42
C LYS A 489 10.94 -27.15 32.41
N PRO A 490 12.10 -27.79 32.15
CA PRO A 490 12.71 -28.71 33.12
C PRO A 490 13.04 -28.03 34.45
N ARG A 491 13.45 -26.76 34.42
CA ARG A 491 13.78 -25.97 35.61
C ARG A 491 12.53 -25.57 36.38
N LEU A 492 11.48 -25.19 35.68
CA LEU A 492 10.21 -24.77 36.27
C LEU A 492 9.47 -25.90 37.00
N TYR A 493 9.58 -27.13 36.44
CA TYR A 493 8.92 -28.32 36.99
C TYR A 493 9.74 -29.10 38.01
N ASN A 494 10.97 -28.67 38.30
CA ASN A 494 11.84 -29.28 39.33
C ASN A 494 11.94 -28.35 40.52
N ASP A 495 11.29 -28.70 41.63
CA ASP A 495 11.29 -27.89 42.83
C ASP A 495 12.68 -27.76 43.50
N ALA A 496 13.60 -28.65 43.19
CA ALA A 496 15.00 -28.62 43.69
C ALA A 496 15.97 -27.86 42.79
N ASP A 497 15.51 -27.24 41.68
CA ASP A 497 16.37 -26.51 40.76
C ASP A 497 16.73 -25.13 41.30
N GLU A 498 17.96 -24.94 41.65
CA GLU A 498 18.51 -23.71 42.21
C GLU A 498 18.44 -22.52 41.23
N THR A 499 18.29 -22.78 39.91
CA THR A 499 18.20 -21.75 38.87
C THR A 499 16.77 -21.34 38.51
N LYS A 500 15.77 -21.87 39.22
CA LYS A 500 14.34 -21.58 38.98
C LYS A 500 14.02 -20.07 39.07
N ALA A 501 14.59 -19.38 40.06
CA ALA A 501 14.42 -17.93 40.22
C ALA A 501 14.91 -17.16 38.97
N ALA A 502 16.07 -17.52 38.43
CA ALA A 502 16.61 -16.93 37.23
C ALA A 502 15.71 -17.18 36.00
N ALA A 503 15.10 -18.37 35.89
CA ALA A 503 14.15 -18.68 34.83
C ALA A 503 12.89 -17.80 34.91
N LEU A 504 12.29 -17.64 36.10
CA LEU A 504 11.11 -16.80 36.31
C LEU A 504 11.41 -15.32 36.04
N TYR A 505 12.53 -14.79 36.56
CA TYR A 505 13.00 -13.43 36.29
C TYR A 505 13.12 -13.17 34.78
N THR A 506 13.75 -14.09 34.07
CA THR A 506 14.00 -13.94 32.63
C THR A 506 12.71 -14.01 31.84
N LEU A 507 11.80 -14.94 32.15
CA LEU A 507 10.48 -15.04 31.54
C LEU A 507 9.68 -13.74 31.69
N LYS A 508 9.65 -13.16 32.91
CA LYS A 508 8.97 -11.88 33.19
C LYS A 508 9.56 -10.73 32.38
N THR A 509 10.90 -10.60 32.47
CA THR A 509 11.62 -9.50 31.81
C THR A 509 11.46 -9.54 30.29
N VAL A 510 11.65 -10.70 29.66
CA VAL A 510 11.56 -10.85 28.21
C VAL A 510 10.13 -10.67 27.73
N LEU A 511 9.14 -11.19 28.47
CA LEU A 511 7.74 -11.01 28.12
C LEU A 511 7.35 -9.51 28.17
N ILE A 512 7.73 -8.79 29.22
CA ILE A 512 7.43 -7.36 29.35
C ILE A 512 8.07 -6.56 28.21
N ASP A 513 9.35 -6.78 27.93
CA ASP A 513 10.06 -6.07 26.86
C ASP A 513 9.43 -6.39 25.48
N ALA A 514 9.08 -7.65 25.22
CA ALA A 514 8.43 -8.07 23.98
C ALA A 514 7.03 -7.48 23.82
N LEU A 515 6.22 -7.43 24.90
CA LEU A 515 4.90 -6.81 24.88
C LEU A 515 4.99 -5.31 24.59
N LYS A 516 5.95 -4.60 25.20
CA LYS A 516 6.16 -3.17 24.95
C LYS A 516 6.55 -2.89 23.50
N LEU A 517 7.42 -3.71 22.90
CA LEU A 517 7.80 -3.58 21.50
C LEU A 517 6.63 -3.90 20.55
N LEU A 518 5.76 -4.85 20.92
CA LEU A 518 4.60 -5.27 20.13
C LEU A 518 3.41 -4.31 20.26
N HIS A 519 3.30 -3.59 21.36
CA HIS A 519 2.14 -2.77 21.72
C HIS A 519 1.69 -1.78 20.63
N PRO A 520 2.57 -1.03 19.94
CA PRO A 520 2.15 -0.14 18.87
C PRO A 520 1.37 -0.83 17.73
N TYR A 521 1.58 -2.11 17.55
CA TYR A 521 0.95 -2.93 16.50
C TYR A 521 -0.30 -3.66 16.98
N MET A 522 -0.26 -4.19 18.20
CA MET A 522 -1.32 -5.02 18.82
C MET A 522 -1.68 -4.49 20.22
N PRO A 523 -2.31 -3.30 20.29
CA PRO A 523 -2.49 -2.61 21.58
C PRO A 523 -3.40 -3.34 22.59
N PHE A 524 -4.43 -4.05 22.12
CA PHE A 524 -5.44 -4.60 23.04
C PHE A 524 -4.92 -5.82 23.79
N ILE A 525 -4.37 -6.80 23.11
CA ILE A 525 -3.86 -8.01 23.75
C ILE A 525 -2.64 -7.72 24.64
N THR A 526 -1.78 -6.80 24.20
CA THR A 526 -0.57 -6.45 24.98
C THR A 526 -0.90 -5.69 26.24
N GLU A 527 -1.89 -4.79 26.20
CA GLU A 527 -2.40 -4.10 27.38
C GLU A 527 -2.97 -5.08 28.40
N GLU A 528 -3.87 -5.96 27.97
CA GLU A 528 -4.52 -6.96 28.82
C GLU A 528 -3.50 -7.85 29.54
N ILE A 529 -2.52 -8.37 28.80
CA ILE A 529 -1.48 -9.22 29.34
C ILE A 529 -0.59 -8.43 30.31
N TYR A 530 -0.21 -7.20 29.95
CA TYR A 530 0.68 -6.38 30.77
C TYR A 530 0.04 -6.01 32.10
N CYS A 531 -1.19 -5.51 32.11
CA CYS A 531 -1.92 -5.15 33.32
C CYS A 531 -2.12 -6.37 34.24
N THR A 532 -2.50 -7.51 33.66
CA THR A 532 -2.63 -8.77 34.41
C THR A 532 -1.30 -9.20 35.04
N LEU A 533 -0.19 -9.10 34.29
CA LEU A 533 1.15 -9.49 34.76
C LEU A 533 1.67 -8.57 35.87
N MET A 534 1.34 -7.28 35.79
CA MET A 534 1.76 -6.29 36.81
C MET A 534 0.87 -6.31 38.05
N GLY A 535 -0.31 -6.94 38.00
CA GLY A 535 -1.25 -7.03 39.10
C GLY A 535 -1.89 -5.69 39.50
N ASP A 536 -1.91 -4.73 38.60
CA ASP A 536 -2.44 -3.38 38.83
C ASP A 536 -3.24 -2.92 37.59
N GLU A 537 -4.54 -2.78 37.73
CA GLU A 537 -5.45 -2.36 36.67
C GLU A 537 -5.36 -0.85 36.34
N GLU A 538 -4.72 -0.06 37.22
CA GLU A 538 -4.53 1.39 37.00
C GLU A 538 -3.26 1.69 36.15
N ILE A 539 -2.40 0.70 35.90
CA ILE A 539 -1.17 0.83 35.10
C ILE A 539 -1.46 0.50 33.68
N SER A 540 -1.13 1.40 32.74
CA SER A 540 -1.18 1.13 31.29
C SER A 540 0.22 0.94 30.71
N ILE A 541 0.37 -0.05 29.80
CA ILE A 541 1.59 -0.23 29.02
C ILE A 541 1.92 1.00 28.15
N MET A 542 0.91 1.78 27.75
CA MET A 542 1.07 2.98 26.93
C MET A 542 1.95 4.05 27.58
N VAL A 543 1.92 4.16 28.90
CA VAL A 543 2.72 5.15 29.65
C VAL A 543 3.99 4.55 30.24
N SER A 544 4.27 3.28 29.96
CA SER A 544 5.49 2.61 30.39
C SER A 544 6.70 3.05 29.55
N GLU A 545 7.89 2.98 30.12
CA GLU A 545 9.11 3.28 29.34
C GLU A 545 9.32 2.30 28.19
N TRP A 546 9.71 2.83 27.02
CA TRP A 546 10.13 2.05 25.87
C TRP A 546 11.41 1.26 26.19
N PRO A 547 11.51 -0.03 25.78
CA PRO A 547 12.70 -0.84 26.02
C PRO A 547 13.93 -0.20 25.37
N LYS A 548 15.01 -0.05 26.16
CA LYS A 548 16.26 0.55 25.71
C LYS A 548 17.37 -0.50 25.70
N TYR A 549 18.20 -0.47 24.68
CA TYR A 549 19.41 -1.30 24.63
C TYR A 549 20.32 -1.00 25.83
N LYS A 550 20.80 -2.05 26.49
CA LYS A 550 21.72 -1.97 27.64
C LYS A 550 22.96 -2.82 27.34
N GLU A 551 24.16 -2.22 27.34
CA GLU A 551 25.41 -2.94 27.11
C GLU A 551 25.63 -4.06 28.15
N SER A 552 25.17 -3.89 29.37
CA SER A 552 25.23 -4.90 30.44
C SER A 552 24.39 -6.16 30.17
N ARG A 553 23.49 -6.12 29.15
CA ARG A 553 22.69 -7.27 28.69
C ARG A 553 23.18 -7.82 27.35
N ASN A 554 24.36 -7.43 26.89
CA ASN A 554 24.98 -7.97 25.68
C ASN A 554 25.84 -9.20 26.05
N PHE A 555 25.28 -10.39 25.86
CA PHE A 555 25.94 -11.68 26.18
C PHE A 555 26.29 -12.43 24.89
N ALA A 556 27.08 -11.80 24.01
CA ALA A 556 27.41 -12.33 22.68
C ALA A 556 28.09 -13.73 22.72
N GLU A 557 28.90 -14.04 23.73
CA GLU A 557 29.51 -15.36 23.89
C GLU A 557 28.48 -16.44 24.22
N ASP A 558 27.52 -16.13 25.10
CA ASP A 558 26.45 -17.06 25.46
C ASP A 558 25.44 -17.22 24.30
N GLU A 559 25.19 -16.16 23.51
CA GLU A 559 24.43 -16.27 22.28
C GLU A 559 25.08 -17.28 21.32
N ALA A 560 26.37 -17.15 21.06
CA ALA A 560 27.09 -18.06 20.16
C ALA A 560 27.03 -19.52 20.63
N LYS A 561 27.10 -19.76 21.94
CA LYS A 561 26.98 -21.11 22.51
C LYS A 561 25.61 -21.71 22.33
N VAL A 562 24.55 -20.95 22.62
CA VAL A 562 23.15 -21.42 22.47
C VAL A 562 22.81 -21.62 21.02
N GLU A 563 23.25 -20.77 20.09
CA GLU A 563 23.01 -20.98 18.65
C GLU A 563 23.63 -22.28 18.13
N ARG A 564 24.81 -22.70 18.61
CA ARG A 564 25.38 -24.03 18.31
C ARG A 564 24.51 -25.17 18.82
N ILE A 565 23.94 -25.03 20.02
CA ILE A 565 23.00 -26.02 20.58
C ILE A 565 21.73 -26.08 19.72
N LYS A 566 21.16 -24.95 19.35
CA LYS A 566 20.01 -24.87 18.47
C LYS A 566 20.26 -25.52 17.12
N GLU A 567 21.42 -25.27 16.51
CA GLU A 567 21.82 -25.91 15.25
C GLU A 567 21.85 -27.43 15.38
N ALA A 568 22.50 -27.96 16.43
CA ALA A 568 22.56 -29.37 16.70
C ALA A 568 21.17 -30.01 16.90
N VAL A 569 20.31 -29.39 17.72
CA VAL A 569 18.95 -29.84 17.96
C VAL A 569 18.10 -29.78 16.68
N LYS A 570 18.23 -28.70 15.87
CA LYS A 570 17.58 -28.60 14.56
C LYS A 570 18.00 -29.74 13.64
N GLY A 571 19.29 -30.06 13.60
CA GLY A 571 19.83 -31.20 12.83
C GLY A 571 19.19 -32.52 13.23
N ILE A 572 19.09 -32.79 14.52
CA ILE A 572 18.41 -33.97 15.04
C ILE A 572 16.95 -34.00 14.67
N ARG A 573 16.22 -32.89 14.83
CA ARG A 573 14.79 -32.78 14.49
C ARG A 573 14.56 -33.01 12.99
N ASN A 574 15.44 -32.52 12.12
CA ASN A 574 15.33 -32.69 10.68
C ASN A 574 15.48 -34.19 10.30
N ILE A 575 16.53 -34.90 10.82
CA ILE A 575 16.65 -36.33 10.60
C ILE A 575 15.40 -37.07 11.04
N ARG A 576 14.89 -36.77 12.23
CA ARG A 576 13.68 -37.39 12.76
C ARG A 576 12.45 -37.10 11.88
N GLY A 577 12.33 -35.88 11.36
CA GLY A 577 11.27 -35.49 10.44
C GLY A 577 11.35 -36.23 9.09
N GLU A 578 12.52 -36.28 8.48
CA GLU A 578 12.75 -36.98 7.22
C GLU A 578 12.45 -38.49 7.32
N MET A 579 12.72 -39.04 8.50
CA MET A 579 12.47 -40.47 8.78
C MET A 579 11.08 -40.75 9.37
N ASN A 580 10.24 -39.72 9.53
CA ASN A 580 8.91 -39.84 10.13
C ASN A 580 8.93 -40.52 11.51
N VAL A 581 9.93 -40.23 12.33
CA VAL A 581 10.08 -40.79 13.69
C VAL A 581 9.04 -40.17 14.62
N PRO A 582 8.17 -40.94 15.27
CA PRO A 582 7.19 -40.39 16.18
C PRO A 582 7.84 -39.70 17.38
N PRO A 583 7.24 -38.61 17.92
CA PRO A 583 7.81 -37.88 19.07
C PRO A 583 8.03 -38.74 20.33
N SER A 584 7.24 -39.79 20.50
CA SER A 584 7.36 -40.73 21.65
C SER A 584 8.60 -41.62 21.59
N LYS A 585 9.23 -41.75 20.42
CA LYS A 585 10.42 -42.63 20.25
C LYS A 585 11.69 -41.76 20.45
N LYS A 586 12.43 -42.03 21.48
CA LYS A 586 13.72 -41.42 21.72
C LYS A 586 14.82 -42.25 21.05
N ALA A 587 15.94 -41.64 20.71
CA ALA A 587 17.12 -42.29 20.12
C ALA A 587 18.41 -41.74 20.74
N SER A 588 19.45 -42.58 20.83
CA SER A 588 20.75 -42.12 21.26
C SER A 588 21.39 -41.20 20.20
N VAL A 589 22.16 -40.21 20.68
CA VAL A 589 22.80 -39.21 19.84
C VAL A 589 24.30 -39.24 20.13
N ILE A 590 25.12 -39.35 19.09
CA ILE A 590 26.58 -39.30 19.19
C ILE A 590 27.03 -38.02 18.47
N VAL A 591 27.70 -37.16 19.18
CA VAL A 591 28.27 -35.92 18.60
C VAL A 591 29.76 -36.08 18.48
N VAL A 592 30.31 -35.89 17.29
CA VAL A 592 31.74 -35.94 17.00
C VAL A 592 32.21 -34.55 16.64
N SER A 593 33.16 -34.02 17.39
CA SER A 593 33.83 -32.76 17.13
C SER A 593 35.28 -32.80 17.54
N GLU A 594 36.20 -32.34 16.69
CA GLU A 594 37.63 -32.21 17.03
C GLU A 594 37.89 -31.03 17.99
N LYS A 595 36.92 -30.14 18.18
CA LYS A 595 37.00 -28.96 19.05
C LYS A 595 36.55 -29.30 20.47
N GLU A 596 37.46 -29.32 21.40
CA GLU A 596 37.18 -29.61 22.82
C GLU A 596 36.20 -28.59 23.42
N GLU A 597 36.27 -27.31 23.00
CA GLU A 597 35.33 -26.26 23.42
C GLU A 597 33.90 -26.61 23.06
N VAL A 598 33.66 -27.12 21.84
CA VAL A 598 32.31 -27.49 21.36
C VAL A 598 31.76 -28.67 22.16
N LEU A 599 32.58 -29.69 22.41
CA LEU A 599 32.19 -30.83 23.24
C LEU A 599 31.83 -30.39 24.67
N LYS A 600 32.58 -29.43 25.23
CA LYS A 600 32.28 -28.88 26.55
C LYS A 600 30.94 -28.14 26.57
N ILE A 601 30.64 -27.28 25.56
CA ILE A 601 29.36 -26.59 25.44
C ILE A 601 28.21 -27.60 25.40
N PHE A 602 28.35 -28.67 24.63
CA PHE A 602 27.30 -29.68 24.51
C PHE A 602 27.19 -30.54 25.79
N GLU A 603 28.27 -30.81 26.51
CA GLU A 603 28.27 -31.51 27.80
C GLU A 603 27.47 -30.73 28.85
N GLU A 604 27.74 -29.43 28.98
CA GLU A 604 27.04 -28.53 29.90
C GLU A 604 25.53 -28.38 29.57
N ASN A 605 25.15 -28.67 28.33
CA ASN A 605 23.78 -28.45 27.81
C ASN A 605 23.12 -29.75 27.33
N LYS A 606 23.54 -30.91 27.78
CA LYS A 606 22.94 -32.21 27.43
C LYS A 606 21.41 -32.28 27.63
N VAL A 607 20.92 -31.56 28.62
CA VAL A 607 19.48 -31.47 28.92
C VAL A 607 18.67 -31.03 27.70
N PHE A 608 19.19 -30.14 26.85
CA PHE A 608 18.46 -29.66 25.66
C PHE A 608 18.42 -30.69 24.53
N PHE A 609 19.44 -31.54 24.41
CA PHE A 609 19.39 -32.70 23.50
C PHE A 609 18.32 -33.71 23.94
N ALA A 610 18.22 -33.95 25.24
CA ALA A 610 17.23 -34.89 25.80
C ALA A 610 15.78 -34.36 25.67
N THR A 611 15.56 -33.07 25.94
CA THR A 611 14.24 -32.44 25.96
C THR A 611 13.79 -31.98 24.57
N LEU A 612 14.65 -31.26 23.85
CA LEU A 612 14.32 -30.63 22.56
C LEU A 612 14.69 -31.52 21.37
N GLY A 613 15.78 -32.30 21.47
CA GLY A 613 16.23 -33.24 20.47
C GLY A 613 15.58 -34.62 20.60
N LEU A 614 14.87 -34.89 21.71
CA LEU A 614 14.34 -36.19 22.06
C LEU A 614 15.39 -37.31 22.08
N ALA A 615 16.59 -36.95 22.55
CA ALA A 615 17.65 -37.91 22.75
C ALA A 615 17.38 -38.80 23.99
N SER A 616 17.64 -40.11 23.90
CA SER A 616 17.64 -41.02 25.04
C SER A 616 18.92 -40.96 25.83
N ASP A 617 20.04 -40.79 25.13
CA ASP A 617 21.37 -40.59 25.64
C ASP A 617 22.18 -39.70 24.69
N VAL A 618 23.27 -39.05 25.20
CA VAL A 618 24.15 -38.19 24.40
C VAL A 618 25.57 -38.53 24.68
N THR A 619 26.25 -39.09 23.70
CA THR A 619 27.67 -39.39 23.72
C THR A 619 28.46 -38.32 22.97
N LEU A 620 29.50 -37.77 23.60
CA LEU A 620 30.36 -36.73 23.02
C LEU A 620 31.77 -37.30 22.85
N GLN A 621 32.33 -37.23 21.64
CA GLN A 621 33.65 -37.78 21.35
C GLN A 621 34.41 -36.98 20.28
N SER A 622 35.71 -37.07 20.26
CA SER A 622 36.57 -36.35 19.32
C SER A 622 36.80 -37.09 18.00
N THR A 623 36.56 -38.40 17.97
CA THR A 623 36.78 -39.25 16.79
C THR A 623 35.54 -40.04 16.41
N LYS A 624 35.50 -40.57 15.19
CA LYS A 624 34.39 -41.39 14.69
C LYS A 624 34.52 -42.87 15.09
N GLU A 625 35.09 -43.18 16.26
CA GLU A 625 35.25 -44.53 16.74
C GLU A 625 33.93 -45.08 17.32
N ASN A 626 33.68 -46.38 17.13
CA ASN A 626 32.50 -47.08 17.63
C ASN A 626 31.14 -46.57 17.12
N ILE A 627 31.12 -45.92 15.96
CA ILE A 627 29.88 -45.52 15.31
C ILE A 627 29.56 -46.53 14.21
N GLY A 628 28.36 -47.11 14.24
CA GLY A 628 27.91 -48.06 13.23
C GLY A 628 27.90 -47.45 11.83
N GLU A 629 28.20 -48.25 10.81
CA GLU A 629 28.19 -47.80 9.41
C GLU A 629 26.79 -47.39 8.95
N ASP A 630 25.75 -47.86 9.61
CA ASP A 630 24.32 -47.60 9.35
C ASP A 630 23.80 -46.33 10.07
N ALA A 631 24.65 -45.64 10.86
CA ALA A 631 24.23 -44.45 11.58
C ALA A 631 23.92 -43.31 10.61
N VAL A 632 22.76 -42.71 10.78
CA VAL A 632 22.38 -41.49 10.04
C VAL A 632 23.11 -40.29 10.59
N SER A 633 23.66 -39.45 9.72
CA SER A 633 24.48 -38.31 10.15
C SER A 633 23.96 -37.01 9.63
N VAL A 634 24.17 -35.94 10.40
CA VAL A 634 24.00 -34.57 9.99
C VAL A 634 25.25 -33.75 10.35
N VAL A 635 25.73 -32.99 9.39
CA VAL A 635 26.88 -32.09 9.58
C VAL A 635 26.37 -30.79 10.19
N ILE A 636 27.04 -30.34 11.25
CA ILE A 636 26.83 -29.02 11.87
C ILE A 636 28.14 -28.21 11.72
N ALA A 637 28.10 -26.91 12.00
CA ALA A 637 29.24 -26.01 11.76
C ALA A 637 30.56 -26.48 12.36
N ASP A 638 30.52 -27.12 13.55
CA ASP A 638 31.71 -27.51 14.31
C ASP A 638 31.79 -29.03 14.57
N GLY A 639 31.09 -29.86 13.80
CA GLY A 639 31.12 -31.31 14.00
C GLY A 639 30.08 -32.09 13.20
N THR A 640 29.89 -33.34 13.58
CA THR A 640 28.87 -34.21 12.96
C THR A 640 28.10 -34.96 14.04
N ILE A 641 26.78 -34.98 13.87
CA ILE A 641 25.87 -35.72 14.74
C ILE A 641 25.54 -37.04 14.07
N TYR A 642 25.59 -38.13 14.81
CA TYR A 642 25.24 -39.47 14.38
C TYR A 642 24.09 -40.01 15.24
N ILE A 643 23.13 -40.65 14.62
CA ILE A 643 22.01 -41.32 15.29
C ILE A 643 21.92 -42.74 14.73
N PRO A 644 21.97 -43.81 15.57
CA PRO A 644 21.88 -45.19 15.11
C PRO A 644 20.54 -45.40 14.37
N PHE A 645 20.60 -45.91 13.15
CA PHE A 645 19.42 -46.06 12.31
C PHE A 645 18.35 -46.96 12.95
N ALA A 646 18.78 -48.07 13.59
CA ALA A 646 17.89 -49.00 14.27
C ALA A 646 17.02 -48.36 15.39
N GLU A 647 17.52 -47.27 15.97
CA GLU A 647 16.78 -46.52 16.99
C GLU A 647 15.77 -45.52 16.40
N LEU A 648 15.99 -45.07 15.17
CA LEU A 648 15.08 -44.14 14.50
C LEU A 648 13.87 -44.86 13.90
N VAL A 649 14.06 -46.04 13.32
CA VAL A 649 13.05 -46.75 12.57
C VAL A 649 12.70 -48.08 13.24
N ASP A 650 11.45 -48.46 13.31
CA ASP A 650 11.02 -49.81 13.59
C ASP A 650 11.15 -50.58 12.27
N ILE A 651 12.25 -51.29 12.13
CA ILE A 651 12.64 -51.94 10.88
C ILE A 651 11.49 -52.84 10.36
N ASP A 652 10.85 -53.61 11.24
CA ASP A 652 9.77 -54.51 10.84
C ASP A 652 8.54 -53.74 10.33
N LYS A 653 8.16 -52.67 10.99
CA LYS A 653 7.05 -51.81 10.54
C LYS A 653 7.38 -51.04 9.25
N GLU A 654 8.63 -50.59 9.12
CA GLU A 654 9.06 -49.91 7.90
C GLU A 654 9.11 -50.86 6.70
N ILE A 655 9.59 -52.07 6.88
CA ILE A 655 9.51 -53.13 5.87
C ILE A 655 8.04 -53.38 5.49
N GLU A 656 7.14 -53.48 6.47
CA GLU A 656 5.70 -53.67 6.20
C GLU A 656 5.10 -52.48 5.44
N ARG A 657 5.45 -51.25 5.82
CA ARG A 657 5.07 -50.02 5.13
C ARG A 657 5.55 -49.98 3.68
N LEU A 658 6.85 -50.23 3.48
CA LEU A 658 7.47 -50.27 2.16
C LEU A 658 6.85 -51.38 1.26
N LYS A 659 6.55 -52.54 1.80
CA LYS A 659 5.84 -53.61 1.07
C LYS A 659 4.41 -53.23 0.68
N LYS A 660 3.69 -52.46 1.53
CA LYS A 660 2.37 -51.91 1.19
C LYS A 660 2.48 -50.87 0.07
N GLU A 661 3.53 -50.00 0.15
CA GLU A 661 3.80 -48.97 -0.85
C GLU A 661 4.22 -49.61 -2.19
N GLU A 662 5.09 -50.61 -2.19
CA GLU A 662 5.45 -51.41 -3.37
C GLU A 662 4.24 -52.01 -4.05
N LYS A 663 3.31 -52.60 -3.25
CA LYS A 663 2.06 -53.16 -3.77
C LYS A 663 1.17 -52.11 -4.40
N LYS A 664 1.08 -50.92 -3.78
CA LYS A 664 0.30 -49.78 -4.31
C LYS A 664 0.91 -49.28 -5.62
N LEU A 665 2.21 -49.06 -5.64
CA LEU A 665 2.93 -48.60 -6.83
C LEU A 665 2.83 -49.61 -7.98
N THR A 666 2.93 -50.89 -7.66
CA THR A 666 2.72 -51.97 -8.65
C THR A 666 1.32 -51.87 -9.28
N GLY A 667 0.30 -51.55 -8.50
CA GLY A 667 -1.06 -51.34 -8.98
C GLY A 667 -1.16 -50.14 -9.91
N GLU A 668 -0.58 -49.04 -9.52
CA GLU A 668 -0.58 -47.78 -10.31
C GLU A 668 0.21 -47.93 -11.63
N ILE A 669 1.38 -48.56 -11.59
CA ILE A 669 2.18 -48.86 -12.79
C ILE A 669 1.39 -49.70 -13.76
N LYS A 670 0.79 -50.81 -13.29
CA LYS A 670 -0.07 -51.68 -14.12
C LYS A 670 -1.26 -50.93 -14.70
N ARG A 671 -1.87 -50.04 -13.94
CA ARG A 671 -2.98 -49.19 -14.40
C ARG A 671 -2.52 -48.27 -15.55
N CYS A 672 -1.41 -47.54 -15.36
CA CYS A 672 -0.84 -46.64 -16.38
C CYS A 672 -0.39 -47.42 -17.62
N GLU A 673 0.28 -48.55 -17.46
CA GLU A 673 0.70 -49.42 -18.57
C GLU A 673 -0.50 -49.99 -19.33
N GLY A 674 -1.58 -50.43 -18.60
CA GLY A 674 -2.83 -50.90 -19.19
C GLY A 674 -3.54 -49.78 -19.99
N MET A 675 -3.56 -48.56 -19.48
CA MET A 675 -4.13 -47.41 -20.19
C MET A 675 -3.30 -47.06 -21.44
N LEU A 676 -2.00 -47.00 -21.32
CA LEU A 676 -1.09 -46.68 -22.44
C LEU A 676 -0.96 -47.84 -23.45
N GLY A 677 -1.23 -49.10 -23.04
CA GLY A 677 -1.29 -50.26 -23.91
C GLY A 677 -2.66 -50.45 -24.62
N ASN A 678 -3.67 -49.66 -24.25
CA ASN A 678 -5.01 -49.79 -24.85
C ASN A 678 -5.09 -48.95 -26.15
N PRO A 679 -5.22 -49.56 -27.34
CA PRO A 679 -5.30 -48.81 -28.60
C PRO A 679 -6.47 -47.83 -28.65
N ASN A 680 -7.57 -48.11 -27.96
CA ASN A 680 -8.72 -47.20 -27.94
C ASN A 680 -8.45 -45.94 -27.10
N PHE A 681 -7.59 -46.02 -26.11
CA PHE A 681 -7.16 -44.85 -25.32
C PHE A 681 -6.13 -44.04 -26.12
N VAL A 682 -5.08 -44.68 -26.62
CA VAL A 682 -3.96 -43.97 -27.28
C VAL A 682 -4.41 -43.32 -28.60
N ASN A 683 -5.39 -43.90 -29.30
CA ASN A 683 -5.85 -43.35 -30.61
C ASN A 683 -7.00 -42.32 -30.46
N LYS A 684 -7.67 -42.23 -29.30
CA LYS A 684 -8.85 -41.37 -29.10
C LYS A 684 -8.68 -40.29 -28.02
N ALA A 685 -7.73 -40.43 -27.10
CA ALA A 685 -7.51 -39.44 -26.05
C ALA A 685 -6.68 -38.25 -26.57
N PRO A 686 -6.89 -37.03 -26.05
CA PRO A 686 -6.06 -35.87 -26.35
C PRO A 686 -4.57 -36.14 -26.05
N GLU A 687 -3.65 -35.70 -26.91
CA GLU A 687 -2.19 -35.87 -26.71
C GLU A 687 -1.71 -35.44 -25.32
N LYS A 688 -2.28 -34.38 -24.78
CA LYS A 688 -1.98 -33.91 -23.41
C LYS A 688 -2.26 -34.96 -22.35
N LYS A 689 -3.37 -35.69 -22.44
CA LYS A 689 -3.70 -36.76 -21.49
C LYS A 689 -2.80 -37.97 -21.62
N ILE A 690 -2.36 -38.29 -22.83
CA ILE A 690 -1.40 -39.39 -23.07
C ILE A 690 -0.03 -39.03 -22.49
N ALA A 691 0.40 -37.78 -22.66
CA ALA A 691 1.65 -37.26 -22.08
C ALA A 691 1.60 -37.26 -20.53
N GLU A 692 0.51 -36.82 -19.92
CA GLU A 692 0.30 -36.85 -18.48
C GLU A 692 0.36 -38.27 -17.90
N GLU A 693 -0.22 -39.28 -18.58
CA GLU A 693 -0.15 -40.67 -18.11
C GLU A 693 1.23 -41.30 -18.33
N ARG A 694 1.98 -40.92 -19.33
CA ARG A 694 3.40 -41.30 -19.49
C ARG A 694 4.29 -40.71 -18.39
N GLU A 695 4.11 -39.44 -18.08
CA GLU A 695 4.83 -38.78 -16.99
C GLU A 695 4.55 -39.43 -15.63
N LYS A 696 3.28 -39.76 -15.36
CA LYS A 696 2.88 -40.54 -14.15
C LYS A 696 3.52 -41.90 -14.10
N LEU A 697 3.58 -42.62 -15.24
CA LEU A 697 4.21 -43.93 -15.31
C LEU A 697 5.70 -43.86 -14.95
N GLU A 698 6.43 -42.93 -15.54
CA GLU A 698 7.87 -42.74 -15.24
C GLU A 698 8.08 -42.32 -13.78
N LYS A 699 7.24 -41.43 -13.27
CA LYS A 699 7.26 -41.05 -11.85
C LYS A 699 7.05 -42.27 -10.93
N TYR A 700 6.05 -43.09 -11.19
CA TYR A 700 5.78 -44.28 -10.38
C TYR A 700 6.87 -45.34 -10.50
N LYS A 701 7.50 -45.48 -11.68
CA LYS A 701 8.67 -46.37 -11.84
C LYS A 701 9.86 -45.89 -11.03
N GLY A 702 10.17 -44.57 -11.04
CA GLY A 702 11.23 -43.99 -10.21
C GLY A 702 10.97 -44.17 -8.71
N MET A 703 9.73 -43.97 -8.26
CA MET A 703 9.33 -44.24 -6.86
C MET A 703 9.46 -45.74 -6.52
N MET A 704 9.09 -46.63 -7.42
CA MET A 704 9.22 -48.08 -7.22
C MET A 704 10.69 -48.51 -7.07
N GLU A 705 11.57 -47.94 -7.85
CA GLU A 705 13.02 -48.21 -7.76
C GLU A 705 13.57 -47.79 -6.41
N GLN A 706 13.24 -46.61 -5.93
CA GLN A 706 13.60 -46.11 -4.59
C GLN A 706 13.04 -47.03 -3.48
N VAL A 707 11.77 -47.49 -3.57
CA VAL A 707 11.19 -48.39 -2.60
C VAL A 707 11.91 -49.73 -2.57
N LYS A 708 12.27 -50.25 -3.75
CA LYS A 708 13.03 -51.52 -3.85
C LYS A 708 14.46 -51.41 -3.31
N GLU A 709 15.15 -50.34 -3.60
CA GLU A 709 16.46 -50.06 -3.03
C GLU A 709 16.41 -50.00 -1.50
N ARG A 710 15.43 -49.30 -0.94
CA ARG A 710 15.20 -49.25 0.50
C ARG A 710 14.88 -50.65 1.09
N LEU A 711 14.00 -51.38 0.47
CA LEU A 711 13.70 -52.75 0.92
C LEU A 711 14.92 -53.67 0.87
N ALA A 712 15.74 -53.57 -0.18
CA ALA A 712 16.98 -54.37 -0.30
C ALA A 712 18.00 -53.99 0.79
N HIS A 713 18.05 -52.71 1.21
CA HIS A 713 18.90 -52.24 2.31
C HIS A 713 18.49 -52.86 3.64
N PHE A 714 17.20 -52.99 3.92
CA PHE A 714 16.68 -53.57 5.17
C PHE A 714 16.64 -55.10 5.21
N THR A 715 16.73 -55.76 4.07
CA THR A 715 16.63 -57.21 3.95
C THR A 715 17.97 -57.92 3.67
N LYS A 716 19.06 -57.13 3.58
CA LYS A 716 20.41 -57.72 3.55
C LYS A 716 20.76 -58.32 4.92
N PRO A 717 21.21 -59.59 4.99
CA PRO A 717 21.54 -60.26 6.22
C PRO A 717 22.72 -59.64 6.96
#